data_fc2e0abd216f651656ede48e30e331e3
#
_entry.id   fc2e0abd216f651656ede48e30e331e3
#
_cell.length_a   1.000
_cell.length_b   1.000
_cell.length_c   1.000
_cell.angle_alpha   90.00
_cell.angle_beta   90.00
_cell.angle_gamma   90.00
#
_symmetry.space_group_name_H-M   'P 1'
#
loop_
_entity.id
_entity.type
_entity.pdbx_description
1 polymer ?
#
loop_
_entity_poly.entity_id
_entity_poly.type
_entity_poly.pdbx_seq_one_letter_code
_entity_poly.pdbx_strand_id
1 'polypeptide(L)'
;MFKKSLCFLLLLCLLLPMTQLTANAAHELPPTISWPIGQAMPSFPPPAGVLDAVETRPLSFHDRCTMAVLQGLVNREKPVLFLLGEADGHDEGAETWPQDLGLQYEINGDWMDAILRYRDYVKGLVVFNPDIPATLNVATTLAGLKDYLAVTPALAQTLTAAPYNMTVAEDLRAAPIKSHLEAYQYIYDNYWSQCSRRGIFGLSPDTHHGLRSLAVSVRGACLWLDSANKEDAPLLRKFFRDATPIDTFLLGFWPNEGDGIGFASRRGIMTVPADHFHNYSVYAGMDRKITVPPVPAKPALQNGKIYVSLNYSDGDNIQFQQHAMRFEELLWNSPDRGKVPIGWTSSPILLDAAPQMMNYFYRTATPNDVFICGPSGAGYTAAGNWGGRRMINRYGELTNSYFERTGLDVITIWGWMVGPLANAYSKKIPSLLGMTMQDRVFSRVYHTSTNVPVVWFGSDLPEGVPMGYEFGTESTLHNLRLAAKHAKKDEPAFYMSQFVSWETSVTELAQLAETIESEYPGLFEFVRTDHFMMLLNEFTGKPFQASLQQTVTASSNIADAANAVDGTFSTGWQADGSGEQWLQIDLGESLKLERYVLKNASTNGADAKENTRAWQIQVSKNGTDGWKTIDTVKENDKAIVYRKLPKTDARYVRILVTNPGGSAAQIQEFAVYASRESSVHQTLGERLSMFWNNLKAMISIFPSILFSYLNSLRLLFYF
;
A
#
# COMPACT_ATOMS: atom_id res chain seq x y z
N MET A 1 -50.32 10.14 -40.42
CA MET A 1 -49.86 11.36 -39.72
C MET A 1 -48.98 11.07 -38.48
N PHE A 2 -49.05 9.91 -37.87
CA PHE A 2 -48.26 9.60 -36.61
C PHE A 2 -46.80 9.26 -36.80
N LYS A 3 -46.32 8.94 -37.99
CA LYS A 3 -44.88 8.61 -38.22
C LYS A 3 -43.95 9.81 -38.48
N LYS A 4 -44.49 11.00 -38.80
CA LYS A 4 -43.68 12.20 -39.04
C LYS A 4 -43.43 13.03 -37.74
N SER A 5 -44.29 12.88 -36.74
CA SER A 5 -44.09 13.56 -35.44
C SER A 5 -43.05 12.90 -34.55
N LEU A 6 -42.81 11.58 -34.72
CA LEU A 6 -41.82 10.86 -33.91
C LEU A 6 -40.36 11.15 -34.35
N CYS A 7 -40.15 11.39 -35.65
CA CYS A 7 -38.83 11.81 -36.17
C CYS A 7 -38.46 13.24 -35.76
N PHE A 8 -39.43 14.13 -35.58
CA PHE A 8 -39.18 15.52 -35.19
C PHE A 8 -38.84 15.62 -33.68
N LEU A 9 -39.43 14.76 -32.84
CA LEU A 9 -39.08 14.68 -31.42
C LEU A 9 -37.68 14.07 -31.19
N LEU A 10 -37.28 13.10 -32.01
CA LEU A 10 -35.93 12.51 -31.95
C LEU A 10 -34.85 13.47 -32.47
N LEU A 11 -35.16 14.35 -33.44
CA LEU A 11 -34.21 15.40 -33.89
C LEU A 11 -34.10 16.56 -32.90
N LEU A 12 -35.15 16.87 -32.13
CA LEU A 12 -35.10 17.91 -31.09
C LEU A 12 -34.31 17.46 -29.85
N CYS A 13 -34.25 16.15 -29.57
CA CYS A 13 -33.41 15.59 -28.51
C CYS A 13 -31.90 15.56 -28.88
N LEU A 14 -31.56 15.67 -30.19
CA LEU A 14 -30.18 15.74 -30.68
C LEU A 14 -29.63 17.17 -30.78
N LEU A 15 -30.49 18.19 -30.55
CA LEU A 15 -30.13 19.61 -30.55
C LEU A 15 -30.18 20.28 -29.17
N LEU A 16 -30.39 19.51 -28.09
CA LEU A 16 -30.02 19.99 -26.78
C LEU A 16 -28.49 20.20 -26.82
N PRO A 17 -28.01 21.43 -26.56
CA PRO A 17 -26.58 21.60 -26.41
C PRO A 17 -26.18 20.58 -25.34
N MET A 18 -25.25 19.70 -25.66
CA MET A 18 -24.38 19.12 -24.64
C MET A 18 -23.84 20.38 -23.92
N THR A 19 -24.52 20.81 -22.88
CA THR A 19 -23.83 21.52 -21.83
C THR A 19 -22.70 20.60 -21.49
N GLN A 20 -21.54 20.86 -22.09
CA GLN A 20 -20.30 20.46 -21.48
C GLN A 20 -20.52 20.77 -20.00
N LEU A 21 -20.67 19.73 -19.20
CA LEU A 21 -20.25 19.82 -17.84
C LEU A 21 -18.85 20.38 -17.97
N THR A 22 -18.73 21.69 -17.82
CA THR A 22 -17.47 22.33 -17.56
C THR A 22 -16.95 21.57 -16.37
N ALA A 23 -16.05 20.63 -16.62
CA ALA A 23 -15.17 20.13 -15.58
C ALA A 23 -14.69 21.43 -14.93
N ASN A 24 -15.15 21.71 -13.71
CA ASN A 24 -14.63 22.80 -12.92
C ASN A 24 -13.13 22.67 -13.07
N ALA A 25 -12.49 23.70 -13.65
CA ALA A 25 -11.07 23.70 -13.88
C ALA A 25 -10.45 23.46 -12.51
N ALA A 26 -10.08 22.18 -12.25
CA ALA A 26 -9.29 21.85 -11.10
C ALA A 26 -8.09 22.76 -11.19
N HIS A 27 -7.80 23.49 -10.12
CA HIS A 27 -6.69 24.44 -10.13
C HIS A 27 -5.47 23.68 -10.58
N GLU A 28 -4.86 24.08 -11.69
CA GLU A 28 -3.73 23.37 -12.27
C GLU A 28 -2.61 23.28 -11.22
N LEU A 29 -2.07 22.09 -11.07
CA LEU A 29 -0.88 21.88 -10.26
C LEU A 29 0.26 22.72 -10.81
N PRO A 30 1.25 23.11 -10.00
CA PRO A 30 2.49 23.66 -10.51
C PRO A 30 3.03 22.74 -11.63
N PRO A 31 3.50 23.27 -12.77
CA PRO A 31 3.85 22.46 -13.94
C PRO A 31 4.98 21.44 -13.68
N THR A 32 5.74 21.63 -12.63
CA THR A 32 6.84 20.76 -12.17
C THR A 32 6.34 19.55 -11.37
N ILE A 33 5.12 19.60 -10.83
CA ILE A 33 4.53 18.54 -10.01
C ILE A 33 3.61 17.69 -10.88
N SER A 34 3.86 16.39 -10.92
CA SER A 34 3.05 15.42 -11.67
C SER A 34 2.18 14.59 -10.71
N TRP A 35 0.88 14.54 -10.97
CA TRP A 35 -0.05 13.70 -10.22
C TRP A 35 -1.06 13.03 -11.17
N PRO A 36 -0.62 12.04 -11.96
CA PRO A 36 -1.47 11.37 -12.92
C PRO A 36 -2.54 10.50 -12.26
N ILE A 37 -3.61 10.22 -12.99
CA ILE A 37 -4.63 9.24 -12.59
C ILE A 37 -3.96 7.86 -12.39
N GLY A 38 -4.35 7.14 -11.34
CA GLY A 38 -3.75 5.86 -10.98
C GLY A 38 -2.49 5.95 -10.13
N GLN A 39 -2.07 7.15 -9.76
CA GLN A 39 -1.00 7.41 -8.79
C GLN A 39 -1.59 8.06 -7.54
N ALA A 40 -1.34 7.46 -6.37
CA ALA A 40 -1.94 7.92 -5.12
C ALA A 40 -1.33 9.21 -4.58
N MET A 41 -0.02 9.38 -4.76
CA MET A 41 0.74 10.53 -4.25
C MET A 41 1.47 11.24 -5.39
N PRO A 42 1.63 12.58 -5.34
CA PRO A 42 2.29 13.34 -6.40
C PRO A 42 3.79 13.08 -6.48
N SER A 43 4.35 13.19 -7.69
CA SER A 43 5.79 13.18 -7.94
C SER A 43 6.32 14.60 -8.05
N PHE A 44 7.52 14.81 -7.53
CA PHE A 44 8.26 16.06 -7.60
C PHE A 44 9.45 15.94 -8.56
N PRO A 45 10.01 17.05 -9.04
CA PRO A 45 11.27 17.02 -9.77
C PRO A 45 12.42 16.55 -8.86
N PRO A 46 13.54 16.08 -9.44
CA PRO A 46 14.70 15.67 -8.66
C PRO A 46 15.19 16.78 -7.72
N PRO A 47 15.55 16.43 -6.45
CA PRO A 47 16.03 17.40 -5.49
C PRO A 47 17.35 18.04 -5.92
N ALA A 48 17.73 19.14 -5.28
CA ALA A 48 19.03 19.75 -5.45
C ALA A 48 20.14 18.78 -5.04
N GLY A 49 21.30 18.86 -5.69
CA GLY A 49 22.45 18.04 -5.34
C GLY A 49 22.98 18.28 -3.92
N VAL A 50 22.86 19.52 -3.44
CA VAL A 50 23.06 19.90 -2.04
C VAL A 50 21.79 20.62 -1.60
N LEU A 51 21.19 20.18 -0.51
CA LEU A 51 19.98 20.75 0.08
C LEU A 51 20.34 21.86 1.05
N ASP A 52 19.53 22.92 1.12
CA ASP A 52 19.59 23.93 2.15
C ASP A 52 18.77 23.47 3.35
N ALA A 53 19.46 23.01 4.38
CA ALA A 53 18.82 22.40 5.55
C ALA A 53 18.62 23.44 6.66
N VAL A 54 17.49 23.33 7.34
CA VAL A 54 17.11 24.17 8.49
C VAL A 54 16.77 23.28 9.67
N GLU A 55 17.41 23.56 10.82
CA GLU A 55 17.11 22.89 12.07
C GLU A 55 15.76 23.39 12.64
N THR A 56 14.80 22.51 12.79
CA THR A 56 13.46 22.84 13.27
C THR A 56 13.07 22.20 14.61
N ARG A 57 13.89 21.31 15.15
CA ARG A 57 13.64 20.65 16.46
C ARG A 57 13.42 21.63 17.61
N PRO A 58 14.18 22.72 17.76
CA PRO A 58 13.99 23.66 18.87
C PRO A 58 12.80 24.60 18.68
N LEU A 59 12.11 24.56 17.54
CA LEU A 59 11.03 25.48 17.22
C LEU A 59 9.73 25.11 17.91
N SER A 60 8.88 26.13 18.15
CA SER A 60 7.49 25.89 18.56
C SER A 60 6.72 25.14 17.46
N PHE A 61 5.64 24.46 17.84
CA PHE A 61 4.74 23.80 16.87
C PHE A 61 4.30 24.74 15.74
N HIS A 62 3.91 25.99 16.08
CA HIS A 62 3.46 26.97 15.09
C HIS A 62 4.60 27.40 14.14
N ASP A 63 5.82 27.56 14.65
CA ASP A 63 6.96 27.95 13.82
C ASP A 63 7.38 26.78 12.91
N ARG A 64 7.29 25.53 13.37
CA ARG A 64 7.42 24.34 12.52
C ARG A 64 6.37 24.31 11.40
N CYS A 65 5.10 24.67 11.70
CA CYS A 65 4.07 24.81 10.67
C CYS A 65 4.42 25.91 9.65
N THR A 66 4.94 27.05 10.12
CA THR A 66 5.41 28.12 9.23
C THR A 66 6.52 27.64 8.30
N MET A 67 7.50 26.89 8.83
CA MET A 67 8.60 26.34 8.03
C MET A 67 8.12 25.28 7.04
N ALA A 68 7.19 24.42 7.42
CA ALA A 68 6.57 23.46 6.50
C ALA A 68 5.81 24.16 5.36
N VAL A 69 5.11 25.26 5.65
CA VAL A 69 4.46 26.11 4.63
C VAL A 69 5.50 26.71 3.70
N LEU A 70 6.59 27.30 4.24
CA LEU A 70 7.68 27.85 3.43
C LEU A 70 8.29 26.79 2.52
N GLN A 71 8.59 25.59 3.06
CA GLN A 71 9.10 24.47 2.28
C GLN A 71 8.15 24.11 1.14
N GLY A 72 6.85 24.09 1.40
CA GLY A 72 5.85 23.78 0.38
C GLY A 72 5.84 24.79 -0.76
N LEU A 73 6.09 26.06 -0.50
CA LEU A 73 6.19 27.11 -1.51
C LEU A 73 7.50 27.01 -2.31
N VAL A 74 8.62 26.90 -1.62
CA VAL A 74 9.95 26.87 -2.22
C VAL A 74 10.15 25.62 -3.09
N ASN A 75 9.76 24.47 -2.58
CA ASN A 75 10.04 23.18 -3.23
C ASN A 75 9.11 22.85 -4.42
N ARG A 76 8.14 23.71 -4.75
CA ARG A 76 7.27 23.52 -5.92
C ARG A 76 8.04 23.44 -7.24
N GLU A 77 9.05 24.30 -7.41
CA GLU A 77 9.82 24.35 -8.65
C GLU A 77 10.96 23.32 -8.65
N LYS A 78 11.67 23.26 -7.54
CA LYS A 78 12.74 22.31 -7.31
C LYS A 78 12.90 22.10 -5.80
N PRO A 79 12.90 20.85 -5.30
CA PRO A 79 13.16 20.59 -3.88
C PRO A 79 14.59 20.99 -3.49
N VAL A 80 14.70 22.08 -2.75
CA VAL A 80 15.98 22.64 -2.25
C VAL A 80 15.98 22.78 -0.73
N LEU A 81 14.83 23.14 -0.12
CA LEU A 81 14.71 23.34 1.32
C LEU A 81 14.40 22.03 2.02
N PHE A 82 15.22 21.68 3.01
CA PHE A 82 15.09 20.47 3.82
C PHE A 82 14.95 20.84 5.31
N LEU A 83 13.97 20.27 6.00
CA LEU A 83 13.70 20.55 7.40
C LEU A 83 14.25 19.42 8.27
N LEU A 84 15.25 19.72 9.08
CA LEU A 84 15.75 18.83 10.11
C LEU A 84 14.83 18.94 11.32
N GLY A 85 13.90 17.99 11.42
CA GLY A 85 12.87 17.97 12.44
C GLY A 85 12.52 16.56 12.81
N GLU A 86 11.76 16.43 13.89
CA GLU A 86 11.24 15.19 14.40
C GLU A 86 9.70 15.15 14.31
N ALA A 87 9.16 13.96 14.17
CA ALA A 87 7.78 13.67 14.53
C ALA A 87 7.69 13.46 16.04
N ASP A 88 6.49 13.53 16.58
CA ASP A 88 6.23 13.44 18.01
C ASP A 88 6.93 12.23 18.67
N GLY A 89 7.95 12.48 19.48
CA GLY A 89 8.69 11.48 20.22
C GLY A 89 9.69 10.61 19.42
N HIS A 90 9.85 10.87 18.13
CA HIS A 90 10.74 10.10 17.25
C HIS A 90 11.78 11.04 16.62
N ASP A 91 12.86 11.32 17.35
CA ASP A 91 13.99 12.06 16.81
C ASP A 91 14.83 11.13 15.93
N GLU A 92 14.74 11.33 14.63
CA GLU A 92 15.56 10.58 13.67
C GLU A 92 16.99 11.09 13.56
N GLY A 93 17.27 12.23 14.20
CA GLY A 93 18.54 12.92 14.01
C GLY A 93 18.73 13.44 12.57
N ALA A 94 19.61 14.42 12.44
CA ALA A 94 19.89 15.08 11.16
C ALA A 94 20.51 14.14 10.12
N GLU A 95 21.21 13.11 10.57
CA GLU A 95 22.02 12.24 9.72
C GLU A 95 21.27 10.99 9.22
N THR A 96 20.13 10.64 9.81
CA THR A 96 19.50 9.33 9.60
C THR A 96 19.13 9.07 8.14
N TRP A 97 18.07 9.64 7.64
CA TRP A 97 17.67 9.44 6.25
C TRP A 97 18.59 10.11 5.23
N PRO A 98 19.08 11.35 5.43
CA PRO A 98 20.09 11.93 4.53
C PRO A 98 21.30 11.02 4.33
N GLN A 99 21.86 10.45 5.41
CA GLN A 99 23.01 9.56 5.33
C GLN A 99 22.69 8.28 4.54
N ASP A 100 21.59 7.59 4.87
CA ASP A 100 21.24 6.31 4.24
C ASP A 100 20.83 6.44 2.78
N LEU A 101 20.25 7.57 2.42
CA LEU A 101 19.81 7.87 1.06
C LEU A 101 20.86 8.63 0.25
N GLY A 102 22.00 8.97 0.85
CA GLY A 102 23.10 9.68 0.20
C GLY A 102 22.79 11.14 -0.13
N LEU A 103 21.83 11.75 0.59
CA LEU A 103 21.52 13.16 0.42
C LEU A 103 22.59 14.05 1.05
N GLN A 104 23.03 15.06 0.30
CA GLN A 104 23.95 16.07 0.78
C GLN A 104 23.18 17.32 1.19
N TYR A 105 23.54 17.93 2.31
CA TYR A 105 22.93 19.17 2.77
C TYR A 105 23.93 20.09 3.48
N GLU A 106 23.60 21.38 3.54
CA GLU A 106 24.30 22.40 4.28
C GLU A 106 23.31 23.18 5.16
N ILE A 107 23.71 23.58 6.35
CA ILE A 107 22.94 24.45 7.25
C ILE A 107 23.45 25.88 7.09
N ASN A 108 22.64 26.73 6.45
CA ASN A 108 23.02 28.10 6.11
C ASN A 108 22.29 29.14 6.99
N GLY A 109 22.54 29.11 8.28
CA GLY A 109 21.88 29.96 9.27
C GLY A 109 20.66 29.30 9.93
N ASP A 110 19.91 30.10 10.66
CA ASP A 110 18.69 29.62 11.35
C ASP A 110 17.44 29.70 10.47
N TRP A 111 16.29 29.36 11.04
CA TRP A 111 15.00 29.37 10.35
C TRP A 111 14.55 30.77 9.92
N MET A 112 14.93 31.81 10.67
CA MET A 112 14.64 33.19 10.32
C MET A 112 15.49 33.67 9.14
N ASP A 113 16.74 33.25 9.06
CA ASP A 113 17.59 33.46 7.89
C ASP A 113 17.02 32.76 6.64
N ALA A 114 16.47 31.56 6.81
CA ALA A 114 15.78 30.86 5.72
C ALA A 114 14.55 31.60 5.22
N ILE A 115 13.71 32.14 6.11
CA ILE A 115 12.57 32.98 5.72
C ILE A 115 13.02 34.20 4.92
N LEU A 116 14.12 34.85 5.33
CA LEU A 116 14.68 35.99 4.61
C LEU A 116 15.22 35.61 3.24
N ARG A 117 15.95 34.50 3.17
CA ARG A 117 16.55 33.96 1.94
C ARG A 117 15.50 33.58 0.89
N TYR A 118 14.39 33.00 1.32
CA TYR A 118 13.30 32.52 0.44
C TYR A 118 12.10 33.45 0.36
N ARG A 119 12.20 34.71 0.86
CA ARG A 119 11.08 35.66 0.90
C ARG A 119 10.43 35.92 -0.46
N ASP A 120 11.16 35.80 -1.55
CA ASP A 120 10.66 36.06 -2.91
C ASP A 120 9.63 35.01 -3.39
N TYR A 121 9.58 33.84 -2.72
CA TYR A 121 8.53 32.84 -2.92
C TYR A 121 7.23 33.18 -2.19
N VAL A 122 7.25 34.19 -1.31
CA VAL A 122 6.14 34.58 -0.44
C VAL A 122 5.54 35.90 -0.90
N LYS A 123 4.28 35.88 -1.37
CA LYS A 123 3.58 37.07 -1.83
C LYS A 123 2.96 37.91 -0.70
N GLY A 124 2.87 37.36 0.51
CA GLY A 124 2.34 38.02 1.68
C GLY A 124 2.19 37.06 2.86
N LEU A 125 1.81 37.60 4.01
CA LEU A 125 1.56 36.85 5.22
C LEU A 125 0.06 36.61 5.40
N VAL A 126 -0.32 35.39 5.82
CA VAL A 126 -1.65 35.11 6.35
C VAL A 126 -1.53 34.82 7.84
N VAL A 127 -2.14 35.71 8.65
CA VAL A 127 -2.08 35.59 10.11
C VAL A 127 -3.26 34.77 10.58
N PHE A 128 -2.97 33.59 11.19
CA PHE A 128 -4.03 32.78 11.79
C PHE A 128 -4.31 33.19 13.24
N ASN A 129 -5.46 32.75 13.78
CA ASN A 129 -5.88 33.01 15.14
C ASN A 129 -5.57 31.81 16.04
N PRO A 130 -4.56 31.87 16.92
CA PRO A 130 -4.25 30.74 17.82
C PRO A 130 -5.38 30.37 18.78
N ASP A 131 -6.29 31.28 19.12
CA ASP A 131 -7.46 31.00 19.95
C ASP A 131 -8.51 30.11 19.26
N ILE A 132 -8.40 29.99 17.93
CA ILE A 132 -9.22 29.10 17.09
C ILE A 132 -8.26 28.27 16.22
N PRO A 133 -7.70 27.17 16.73
CA PRO A 133 -6.63 26.43 16.07
C PRO A 133 -6.94 26.04 14.61
N ALA A 134 -8.21 25.75 14.29
CA ALA A 134 -8.65 25.43 12.93
C ALA A 134 -8.30 26.51 11.88
N THR A 135 -8.08 27.76 12.32
CA THR A 135 -7.64 28.85 11.41
C THR A 135 -6.23 28.62 10.87
N LEU A 136 -5.38 27.79 11.51
CA LEU A 136 -4.11 27.36 10.95
C LEU A 136 -4.34 26.51 9.67
N ASN A 137 -5.37 25.69 9.63
CA ASN A 137 -5.74 24.93 8.42
C ASN A 137 -6.27 25.85 7.31
N VAL A 138 -7.02 26.88 7.68
CA VAL A 138 -7.42 27.94 6.72
C VAL A 138 -6.19 28.65 6.16
N ALA A 139 -5.25 29.07 7.03
CA ALA A 139 -4.02 29.74 6.63
C ALA A 139 -3.14 28.86 5.75
N THR A 140 -3.00 27.56 6.08
CA THR A 140 -2.26 26.59 5.25
C THR A 140 -2.89 26.42 3.86
N THR A 141 -4.23 26.33 3.79
CA THR A 141 -4.96 26.26 2.52
C THR A 141 -4.74 27.53 1.68
N LEU A 142 -4.85 28.70 2.28
CA LEU A 142 -4.59 29.98 1.63
C LEU A 142 -3.12 30.13 1.18
N ALA A 143 -2.18 29.68 2.00
CA ALA A 143 -0.78 29.66 1.64
C ALA A 143 -0.55 28.92 0.32
N GLY A 144 -1.16 27.75 0.17
CA GLY A 144 -1.11 26.97 -1.07
C GLY A 144 -1.71 27.67 -2.29
N LEU A 145 -2.83 28.39 -2.11
CA LEU A 145 -3.58 29.02 -3.19
C LEU A 145 -3.03 30.40 -3.59
N LYS A 146 -2.47 31.13 -2.65
CA LYS A 146 -2.09 32.55 -2.83
C LYS A 146 -0.59 32.83 -2.70
N ASP A 147 0.21 31.78 -2.44
CA ASP A 147 1.65 31.87 -2.16
C ASP A 147 1.95 32.73 -0.90
N TYR A 148 1.12 32.58 0.13
CA TYR A 148 1.28 33.27 1.41
C TYR A 148 2.04 32.41 2.41
N LEU A 149 2.68 33.06 3.39
CA LEU A 149 3.27 32.38 4.54
C LEU A 149 2.29 32.42 5.72
N ALA A 150 1.93 31.25 6.25
CA ALA A 150 1.07 31.15 7.43
C ALA A 150 1.87 31.45 8.69
N VAL A 151 1.45 32.42 9.49
CA VAL A 151 2.21 32.93 10.63
C VAL A 151 1.31 33.24 11.83
N THR A 152 1.91 33.18 13.03
CA THR A 152 1.30 33.70 14.26
C THR A 152 1.26 35.26 14.25
N PRO A 153 0.39 35.89 15.07
CA PRO A 153 0.41 37.35 15.21
C PRO A 153 1.77 37.91 15.65
N ALA A 154 2.48 37.21 16.54
CA ALA A 154 3.81 37.64 17.00
C ALA A 154 4.85 37.56 15.89
N LEU A 155 4.88 36.46 15.13
CA LEU A 155 5.82 36.30 14.01
C LEU A 155 5.51 37.32 12.89
N ALA A 156 4.23 37.62 12.63
CA ALA A 156 3.83 38.67 11.67
C ALA A 156 4.41 40.06 12.01
N GLN A 157 4.43 40.44 13.29
CA GLN A 157 5.08 41.68 13.72
C GLN A 157 6.57 41.72 13.38
N THR A 158 7.28 40.62 13.61
CA THR A 158 8.70 40.47 13.26
C THR A 158 8.93 40.56 11.76
N LEU A 159 8.12 39.81 10.97
CA LEU A 159 8.31 39.74 9.52
C LEU A 159 7.87 41.00 8.75
N THR A 160 7.04 41.86 9.34
CA THR A 160 6.68 43.14 8.75
C THR A 160 7.76 44.21 8.96
N ALA A 161 8.65 44.01 9.92
CA ALA A 161 9.80 44.90 10.17
C ALA A 161 11.01 44.56 9.31
N ALA A 162 11.97 45.48 9.25
CA ALA A 162 13.28 45.20 8.63
C ALA A 162 14.01 44.09 9.38
N PRO A 163 14.76 43.21 8.69
CA PRO A 163 15.10 43.24 7.26
C PRO A 163 14.06 42.58 6.34
N TYR A 164 13.01 41.93 6.88
CA TYR A 164 12.07 41.11 6.12
C TYR A 164 11.13 41.99 5.24
N ASN A 165 10.54 43.04 5.81
CA ASN A 165 9.64 43.98 5.13
C ASN A 165 8.50 43.31 4.37
N MET A 166 7.94 42.24 4.94
CA MET A 166 6.80 41.51 4.37
C MET A 166 5.50 42.24 4.68
N THR A 167 4.45 42.01 3.88
CA THR A 167 3.12 42.60 4.09
C THR A 167 2.13 41.57 4.58
N VAL A 168 1.27 41.92 5.53
CA VAL A 168 0.11 41.13 5.91
C VAL A 168 -0.92 41.22 4.80
N ALA A 169 -1.16 40.11 4.09
CA ALA A 169 -2.14 40.06 3.03
C ALA A 169 -3.55 39.70 3.56
N GLU A 170 -3.60 38.80 4.56
CA GLU A 170 -4.85 38.41 5.23
C GLU A 170 -4.62 38.21 6.73
N ASP A 171 -5.60 38.69 7.55
CA ASP A 171 -5.61 38.48 9.00
C ASP A 171 -6.91 37.77 9.39
N LEU A 172 -6.81 36.47 9.67
CA LEU A 172 -7.94 35.59 10.00
C LEU A 172 -8.58 35.94 11.37
N ARG A 173 -7.95 36.77 12.21
CA ARG A 173 -8.55 37.28 13.44
C ARG A 173 -9.69 38.26 13.16
N ALA A 174 -9.64 38.91 11.99
CA ALA A 174 -10.71 39.81 11.52
C ALA A 174 -11.76 39.06 10.67
N ALA A 175 -11.53 37.83 10.31
CA ALA A 175 -12.48 37.00 9.54
C ALA A 175 -13.69 36.61 10.42
N PRO A 176 -14.87 36.35 9.82
CA PRO A 176 -16.07 35.92 10.55
C PRO A 176 -15.99 34.43 10.99
N ILE A 177 -14.91 34.08 11.68
CA ILE A 177 -14.62 32.75 12.16
C ILE A 177 -14.59 32.75 13.68
N LYS A 178 -15.52 32.00 14.31
CA LYS A 178 -15.65 31.92 15.78
C LYS A 178 -15.53 30.52 16.32
N SER A 179 -15.49 29.49 15.45
CA SER A 179 -15.38 28.08 15.81
C SER A 179 -14.63 27.30 14.74
N HIS A 180 -14.23 26.05 15.07
CA HIS A 180 -13.62 25.16 14.10
C HIS A 180 -14.54 24.89 12.90
N LEU A 181 -15.83 24.70 13.13
CA LEU A 181 -16.79 24.43 12.07
C LEU A 181 -16.92 25.62 11.11
N GLU A 182 -16.97 26.86 11.65
CA GLU A 182 -16.99 28.07 10.83
C GLU A 182 -15.68 28.23 10.04
N ALA A 183 -14.53 27.84 10.59
CA ALA A 183 -13.27 27.85 9.86
C ALA A 183 -13.31 26.94 8.61
N TYR A 184 -13.81 25.73 8.73
CA TYR A 184 -13.92 24.81 7.60
C TYR A 184 -15.07 25.16 6.66
N GLN A 185 -16.18 25.72 7.16
CA GLN A 185 -17.22 26.31 6.30
C GLN A 185 -16.66 27.49 5.48
N TYR A 186 -15.79 28.31 6.08
CA TYR A 186 -15.12 29.41 5.38
C TYR A 186 -14.23 28.91 4.24
N ILE A 187 -13.48 27.81 4.43
CA ILE A 187 -12.74 27.15 3.34
C ILE A 187 -13.71 26.70 2.24
N TYR A 188 -14.81 26.02 2.61
CA TYR A 188 -15.75 25.49 1.64
C TYR A 188 -16.38 26.58 0.77
N ASP A 189 -16.85 27.67 1.38
CA ASP A 189 -17.58 28.72 0.70
C ASP A 189 -16.69 29.60 -0.18
N ASN A 190 -15.44 29.86 0.23
CA ASN A 190 -14.58 30.86 -0.42
C ASN A 190 -13.45 30.24 -1.27
N TYR A 191 -12.94 29.07 -0.92
CA TYR A 191 -11.68 28.55 -1.48
C TYR A 191 -11.75 27.13 -2.02
N TRP A 192 -12.70 26.31 -1.58
CA TRP A 192 -12.80 24.91 -2.00
C TRP A 192 -12.85 24.76 -3.53
N SER A 193 -13.53 25.64 -4.26
CA SER A 193 -13.57 25.61 -5.73
C SER A 193 -12.20 25.79 -6.38
N GLN A 194 -11.24 26.37 -5.67
CA GLN A 194 -9.88 26.66 -6.13
C GLN A 194 -8.87 25.58 -5.71
N CYS A 195 -9.22 24.71 -4.75
CA CYS A 195 -8.33 23.66 -4.27
C CYS A 195 -8.22 22.49 -5.25
N SER A 196 -7.07 21.81 -5.22
CA SER A 196 -6.91 20.53 -5.90
C SER A 196 -7.95 19.51 -5.41
N ARG A 197 -8.54 18.76 -6.34
CA ARG A 197 -9.48 17.69 -6.03
C ARG A 197 -8.82 16.34 -5.87
N ARG A 198 -7.51 16.25 -6.09
CA ARG A 198 -6.74 15.00 -5.96
C ARG A 198 -6.46 14.64 -4.50
N GLY A 199 -6.26 15.63 -3.63
CA GLY A 199 -5.97 15.44 -2.20
C GLY A 199 -6.82 16.32 -1.30
N ILE A 200 -7.41 15.72 -0.28
CA ILE A 200 -7.96 16.38 0.90
C ILE A 200 -7.01 16.05 2.04
N PHE A 201 -6.55 17.07 2.77
CA PHE A 201 -5.55 16.88 3.82
C PHE A 201 -6.21 16.84 5.19
N GLY A 202 -6.17 15.67 5.83
CA GLY A 202 -6.63 15.45 7.21
C GLY A 202 -5.52 15.80 8.20
N LEU A 203 -5.46 17.05 8.66
CA LEU A 203 -4.38 17.55 9.50
C LEU A 203 -4.91 18.18 10.78
N SER A 204 -4.52 17.62 11.94
CA SER A 204 -4.76 18.25 13.23
C SER A 204 -4.10 19.63 13.26
N PRO A 205 -4.85 20.69 13.64
CA PRO A 205 -4.26 22.01 13.78
C PRO A 205 -3.39 22.17 15.04
N ASP A 206 -3.36 21.14 15.91
CA ASP A 206 -2.64 21.18 17.18
C ASP A 206 -1.37 20.30 17.19
N THR A 207 -1.30 19.28 16.30
CA THR A 207 -0.21 18.28 16.34
C THR A 207 0.48 18.03 15.00
N HIS A 208 -0.22 18.18 13.86
CA HIS A 208 0.33 17.80 12.57
C HIS A 208 0.98 18.98 11.83
N HIS A 209 2.30 18.98 11.70
CA HIS A 209 3.05 20.04 10.99
C HIS A 209 3.71 19.55 9.68
N GLY A 210 4.28 18.34 9.62
CA GLY A 210 5.13 17.88 8.52
C GLY A 210 4.46 17.88 7.14
N LEU A 211 3.30 17.26 7.02
CA LEU A 211 2.59 17.11 5.72
C LEU A 211 2.00 18.43 5.19
N ARG A 212 2.00 19.54 5.97
CA ARG A 212 1.55 20.86 5.50
C ARG A 212 2.32 21.34 4.28
N SER A 213 3.60 20.97 4.18
CA SER A 213 4.42 21.30 3.01
C SER A 213 3.83 20.71 1.72
N LEU A 214 3.35 19.47 1.76
CA LEU A 214 2.69 18.84 0.62
C LEU A 214 1.35 19.51 0.31
N ALA A 215 0.52 19.78 1.33
CA ALA A 215 -0.77 20.46 1.15
C ALA A 215 -0.61 21.79 0.42
N VAL A 216 0.38 22.58 0.84
CA VAL A 216 0.74 23.86 0.19
C VAL A 216 1.22 23.62 -1.24
N SER A 217 2.14 22.68 -1.47
CA SER A 217 2.72 22.43 -2.79
C SER A 217 1.65 22.08 -3.83
N VAL A 218 0.66 21.26 -3.48
CA VAL A 218 -0.38 20.78 -4.41
C VAL A 218 -1.68 21.61 -4.34
N ARG A 219 -1.71 22.71 -3.58
CA ARG A 219 -2.89 23.56 -3.40
C ARG A 219 -4.09 22.79 -2.84
N GLY A 220 -3.85 21.92 -1.85
CA GLY A 220 -4.86 21.10 -1.20
C GLY A 220 -5.60 21.84 -0.09
N ALA A 221 -6.81 21.39 0.25
CA ALA A 221 -7.56 21.88 1.40
C ALA A 221 -7.19 21.08 2.65
N CYS A 222 -6.86 21.79 3.74
CA CYS A 222 -6.57 21.20 5.05
C CYS A 222 -7.83 21.21 5.92
N LEU A 223 -8.23 20.05 6.41
CA LEU A 223 -9.43 19.83 7.20
C LEU A 223 -9.10 19.02 8.46
N TRP A 224 -9.90 19.20 9.52
CA TRP A 224 -9.89 18.35 10.70
C TRP A 224 -11.30 18.25 11.25
N LEU A 225 -12.16 17.51 10.53
CA LEU A 225 -13.58 17.30 10.81
C LEU A 225 -13.83 15.85 11.21
N ASP A 226 -14.54 15.64 12.30
CA ASP A 226 -14.89 14.29 12.77
C ASP A 226 -16.14 13.78 12.05
N SER A 227 -16.00 12.65 11.36
CA SER A 227 -17.11 11.99 10.65
C SER A 227 -18.20 11.44 11.58
N ALA A 228 -17.88 11.18 12.86
CA ALA A 228 -18.81 10.73 13.90
C ALA A 228 -19.54 11.90 14.58
N ASN A 229 -18.98 13.11 14.51
CA ASN A 229 -19.60 14.29 15.10
C ASN A 229 -20.80 14.75 14.25
N LYS A 230 -21.96 14.98 14.88
CA LYS A 230 -23.21 15.36 14.20
C LYS A 230 -23.14 16.76 13.56
N GLU A 231 -22.31 17.65 14.08
CA GLU A 231 -22.13 19.01 13.57
C GLU A 231 -21.12 19.03 12.41
N ASP A 232 -20.04 18.28 12.50
CA ASP A 232 -18.96 18.22 11.50
C ASP A 232 -19.35 17.42 10.26
N ALA A 233 -20.01 16.26 10.46
CA ALA A 233 -20.32 15.30 9.41
C ALA A 233 -21.10 15.88 8.21
N PRO A 234 -22.05 16.83 8.36
CA PRO A 234 -22.72 17.45 7.22
C PRO A 234 -21.78 18.25 6.34
N LEU A 235 -20.84 19.01 6.92
CA LEU A 235 -19.85 19.77 6.16
C LEU A 235 -18.82 18.85 5.50
N LEU A 236 -18.34 17.85 6.22
CA LEU A 236 -17.45 16.85 5.67
C LEU A 236 -18.07 16.14 4.45
N ARG A 237 -19.37 15.81 4.50
CA ARG A 237 -20.10 15.27 3.35
C ARG A 237 -20.13 16.19 2.13
N LYS A 238 -20.16 17.53 2.32
CA LYS A 238 -20.09 18.48 1.20
C LYS A 238 -18.73 18.37 0.49
N PHE A 239 -17.62 18.41 1.22
CA PHE A 239 -16.28 18.24 0.64
C PHE A 239 -16.14 16.93 -0.13
N PHE A 240 -16.60 15.82 0.46
CA PHE A 240 -16.48 14.49 -0.13
C PHE A 240 -17.45 14.22 -1.28
N ARG A 241 -18.55 14.98 -1.42
CA ARG A 241 -19.44 14.88 -2.58
C ARG A 241 -18.76 15.28 -3.88
N ASP A 242 -17.83 16.24 -3.80
CA ASP A 242 -17.12 16.76 -4.96
C ASP A 242 -15.83 15.95 -5.27
N ALA A 243 -15.55 14.93 -4.47
CA ALA A 243 -14.40 14.03 -4.66
C ALA A 243 -14.67 12.99 -5.74
N THR A 244 -13.62 12.61 -6.46
CA THR A 244 -13.68 11.54 -7.47
C THR A 244 -13.27 10.21 -6.83
N PRO A 245 -14.15 9.21 -6.77
CA PRO A 245 -13.79 7.91 -6.21
C PRO A 245 -12.56 7.29 -6.88
N ILE A 246 -11.64 6.74 -6.08
CA ILE A 246 -10.36 6.11 -6.48
C ILE A 246 -9.30 7.11 -7.01
N ASP A 247 -9.69 8.36 -7.27
CA ASP A 247 -8.77 9.38 -7.79
C ASP A 247 -8.60 10.59 -6.85
N THR A 248 -9.43 10.69 -5.82
CA THR A 248 -9.26 11.59 -4.68
C THR A 248 -8.81 10.78 -3.47
N PHE A 249 -7.83 11.28 -2.73
CA PHE A 249 -7.27 10.66 -1.55
C PHE A 249 -7.44 11.58 -0.34
N LEU A 250 -7.65 11.00 0.84
CA LEU A 250 -7.42 11.71 2.08
C LEU A 250 -5.97 11.45 2.49
N LEU A 251 -5.18 12.51 2.62
CA LEU A 251 -3.76 12.48 2.98
C LEU A 251 -3.60 13.01 4.40
N GLY A 252 -2.95 12.27 5.26
CA GLY A 252 -2.90 12.54 6.69
C GLY A 252 -3.75 11.57 7.49
N PHE A 253 -4.50 12.08 8.48
CA PHE A 253 -5.29 11.18 9.35
C PHE A 253 -6.68 11.75 9.67
N TRP A 254 -7.34 11.15 10.65
CA TRP A 254 -8.70 11.45 11.09
C TRP A 254 -8.77 11.76 12.58
N PRO A 255 -9.69 12.65 13.04
CA PRO A 255 -9.95 12.82 14.47
C PRO A 255 -10.44 11.53 15.14
N ASN A 256 -11.18 10.69 14.43
CA ASN A 256 -11.61 9.37 14.82
C ASN A 256 -11.28 8.39 13.68
N GLU A 257 -10.33 7.52 13.92
CA GLU A 257 -9.77 6.61 12.92
C GLU A 257 -10.84 5.71 12.28
N GLY A 258 -11.50 4.87 13.08
CA GLY A 258 -12.43 3.86 12.59
C GLY A 258 -13.60 4.45 11.82
N ASP A 259 -14.20 5.52 12.34
CA ASP A 259 -15.33 6.22 11.69
C ASP A 259 -14.87 6.95 10.44
N GLY A 260 -13.70 7.59 10.46
CA GLY A 260 -13.12 8.31 9.34
C GLY A 260 -12.78 7.41 8.17
N ILE A 261 -12.04 6.33 8.42
CA ILE A 261 -11.69 5.32 7.41
C ILE A 261 -12.97 4.71 6.81
N GLY A 262 -13.93 4.33 7.67
CA GLY A 262 -15.22 3.80 7.20
C GLY A 262 -16.03 4.81 6.38
N PHE A 263 -16.01 6.08 6.77
CA PHE A 263 -16.67 7.17 6.05
C PHE A 263 -16.08 7.39 4.65
N ALA A 264 -14.75 7.44 4.54
CA ALA A 264 -14.03 7.61 3.27
C ALA A 264 -14.23 6.41 2.35
N SER A 265 -14.08 5.17 2.88
CA SER A 265 -14.23 3.93 2.13
C SER A 265 -15.61 3.80 1.47
N ARG A 266 -16.69 4.18 2.16
CA ARG A 266 -18.05 4.18 1.56
C ARG A 266 -18.19 5.09 0.33
N ARG A 267 -17.27 6.04 0.16
CA ARG A 267 -17.23 6.99 -0.99
C ARG A 267 -16.15 6.65 -2.01
N GLY A 268 -15.48 5.52 -1.84
CA GLY A 268 -14.38 5.11 -2.70
C GLY A 268 -13.14 6.00 -2.57
N ILE A 269 -12.92 6.56 -1.38
CA ILE A 269 -11.74 7.37 -1.06
C ILE A 269 -10.87 6.57 -0.11
N MET A 270 -9.60 6.45 -0.46
CA MET A 270 -8.58 5.86 0.41
C MET A 270 -8.00 6.92 1.34
N THR A 271 -7.65 6.51 2.55
CA THR A 271 -6.77 7.28 3.42
C THR A 271 -5.33 6.85 3.19
N VAL A 272 -4.43 7.79 3.13
CA VAL A 272 -2.98 7.60 3.18
C VAL A 272 -2.51 8.19 4.50
N PRO A 273 -2.28 7.35 5.52
CA PRO A 273 -1.77 7.82 6.81
C PRO A 273 -0.38 8.42 6.63
N ALA A 274 -0.27 9.73 6.79
CA ALA A 274 0.93 10.49 6.48
C ALA A 274 1.02 11.84 7.25
N ASP A 275 0.22 12.02 8.27
CA ASP A 275 0.06 13.26 9.04
C ASP A 275 1.37 13.80 9.60
N HIS A 276 2.29 12.93 10.01
CA HIS A 276 3.63 13.26 10.49
C HIS A 276 4.74 13.03 9.44
N PHE A 277 4.39 12.80 8.16
CA PHE A 277 5.40 12.59 7.13
C PHE A 277 6.11 13.89 6.75
N HIS A 278 7.43 13.90 6.84
CA HIS A 278 8.28 15.08 6.65
C HIS A 278 9.00 15.07 5.30
N ASN A 279 9.38 16.26 4.82
CA ASN A 279 10.22 16.46 3.64
C ASN A 279 9.72 15.75 2.37
N TYR A 280 8.39 15.61 2.24
CA TYR A 280 7.75 14.85 1.16
C TYR A 280 8.33 15.18 -0.23
N SER A 281 8.44 16.46 -0.56
CA SER A 281 8.90 16.93 -1.88
C SER A 281 10.30 16.44 -2.26
N VAL A 282 11.19 16.34 -1.26
CA VAL A 282 12.56 15.84 -1.47
C VAL A 282 12.53 14.34 -1.74
N TYR A 283 11.88 13.58 -0.90
CA TYR A 283 11.85 12.12 -1.03
C TYR A 283 11.07 11.65 -2.26
N ALA A 284 9.92 12.27 -2.58
CA ALA A 284 9.12 11.98 -3.76
C ALA A 284 9.80 12.39 -5.09
N GLY A 285 10.80 13.26 -5.02
CA GLY A 285 11.63 13.67 -6.17
C GLY A 285 12.82 12.77 -6.44
N MET A 286 13.12 11.78 -5.57
CA MET A 286 14.23 10.86 -5.76
C MET A 286 13.94 9.82 -6.85
N ASP A 287 14.98 9.10 -7.27
CA ASP A 287 14.86 8.01 -8.25
C ASP A 287 13.84 6.98 -7.78
N ARG A 288 12.93 6.60 -8.66
CA ARG A 288 11.85 5.64 -8.39
C ARG A 288 12.24 4.19 -8.63
N LYS A 289 13.46 3.92 -9.06
CA LYS A 289 13.94 2.56 -9.22
C LYS A 289 14.15 1.91 -7.88
N ILE A 290 13.50 0.77 -7.68
CA ILE A 290 13.67 -0.08 -6.49
C ILE A 290 14.27 -1.43 -6.89
N THR A 291 14.93 -2.08 -5.94
CA THR A 291 15.49 -3.43 -6.11
C THR A 291 14.76 -4.37 -5.16
N VAL A 292 13.78 -5.10 -5.69
CA VAL A 292 13.01 -6.08 -4.92
C VAL A 292 13.91 -7.29 -4.62
N PRO A 293 14.07 -7.70 -3.36
CA PRO A 293 14.93 -8.82 -3.01
C PRO A 293 14.39 -10.14 -3.56
N PRO A 294 15.26 -11.11 -3.88
CA PRO A 294 14.82 -12.45 -4.25
C PRO A 294 14.11 -13.15 -3.08
N VAL A 295 13.17 -14.02 -3.42
CA VAL A 295 12.42 -14.82 -2.45
C VAL A 295 13.19 -16.12 -2.17
N PRO A 296 13.53 -16.45 -0.91
CA PRO A 296 14.21 -17.68 -0.58
C PRO A 296 13.39 -18.92 -0.96
N ALA A 297 14.04 -20.08 -1.02
CA ALA A 297 13.36 -21.34 -1.25
C ALA A 297 12.35 -21.64 -0.12
N LYS A 298 11.13 -21.97 -0.51
CA LYS A 298 10.07 -22.39 0.41
C LYS A 298 10.45 -23.72 1.08
N PRO A 299 10.25 -23.89 2.41
CA PRO A 299 10.46 -25.18 3.04
C PRO A 299 9.50 -26.25 2.48
N ALA A 300 9.89 -27.50 2.58
CA ALA A 300 9.04 -28.61 2.17
C ALA A 300 7.85 -28.77 3.13
N LEU A 301 6.66 -29.00 2.60
CA LEU A 301 5.49 -29.30 3.41
C LEU A 301 5.65 -30.65 4.11
N GLN A 302 5.50 -30.70 5.43
CA GLN A 302 5.66 -31.90 6.26
C GLN A 302 4.45 -32.11 7.16
N ASN A 303 3.98 -33.36 7.26
CA ASN A 303 2.98 -33.74 8.23
C ASN A 303 3.53 -33.66 9.67
N GLY A 304 2.68 -33.38 10.63
CA GLY A 304 3.06 -33.28 12.04
C GLY A 304 3.76 -31.99 12.43
N LYS A 305 3.96 -31.06 11.51
CA LYS A 305 4.51 -29.73 11.78
C LYS A 305 3.40 -28.69 12.00
N ILE A 306 3.72 -27.67 12.79
CA ILE A 306 2.92 -26.46 12.93
C ILE A 306 3.70 -25.31 12.28
N TYR A 307 3.20 -24.81 11.14
CA TYR A 307 3.78 -23.67 10.45
C TYR A 307 3.28 -22.38 11.08
N VAL A 308 4.22 -21.51 11.48
CA VAL A 308 3.93 -20.24 12.19
C VAL A 308 4.39 -19.06 11.35
N SER A 309 3.51 -18.09 11.14
CA SER A 309 3.85 -16.80 10.53
C SER A 309 3.59 -15.67 11.54
N LEU A 310 4.62 -14.88 11.82
CA LEU A 310 4.57 -13.71 12.69
C LEU A 310 4.59 -12.45 11.83
N ASN A 311 3.68 -11.51 12.10
CA ASN A 311 3.55 -10.31 11.28
C ASN A 311 3.45 -9.06 12.16
N TYR A 312 4.02 -7.95 11.71
CA TYR A 312 3.79 -6.64 12.31
C TYR A 312 2.68 -5.88 11.59
N SER A 313 1.95 -5.04 12.34
CA SER A 313 0.99 -4.07 11.82
C SER A 313 1.66 -2.73 11.45
N ASP A 314 0.86 -1.75 11.11
CA ASP A 314 1.12 -0.30 11.04
C ASP A 314 2.05 0.21 9.93
N GLY A 315 2.70 -0.66 9.16
CA GLY A 315 3.53 -0.23 8.03
C GLY A 315 2.76 0.33 6.81
N ASP A 316 1.42 0.27 6.81
CA ASP A 316 0.59 1.01 5.85
C ASP A 316 0.65 2.52 6.07
N ASN A 317 1.04 2.92 7.25
CA ASN A 317 1.27 4.27 7.66
C ASN A 317 2.67 4.70 7.19
N ILE A 318 2.75 5.53 6.14
CA ILE A 318 4.04 5.89 5.54
C ILE A 318 4.93 6.72 6.46
N GLN A 319 4.35 7.45 7.39
CA GLN A 319 5.13 8.14 8.41
C GLN A 319 5.71 7.17 9.44
N PHE A 320 4.99 6.08 9.79
CA PHE A 320 5.54 5.05 10.64
C PHE A 320 6.77 4.38 9.98
N GLN A 321 6.73 4.15 8.68
CA GLN A 321 7.89 3.66 7.93
C GLN A 321 9.05 4.68 7.91
N GLN A 322 8.75 5.97 7.84
CA GLN A 322 9.75 7.03 7.91
C GLN A 322 10.38 7.13 9.31
N HIS A 323 9.62 6.91 10.36
CA HIS A 323 10.03 7.16 11.75
C HIS A 323 10.23 5.86 12.53
N ALA A 324 9.18 5.36 13.18
CA ALA A 324 9.25 4.31 14.20
C ALA A 324 9.77 2.96 13.69
N MET A 325 9.40 2.54 12.47
CA MET A 325 9.81 1.23 11.94
C MET A 325 11.34 1.08 11.89
N ARG A 326 12.05 2.19 11.82
CA ARG A 326 13.50 2.21 11.69
C ARG A 326 14.26 2.21 13.02
N PHE A 327 13.58 2.28 14.16
CA PHE A 327 14.24 2.28 15.46
C PHE A 327 15.15 1.07 15.64
N GLU A 328 16.40 1.35 16.03
CA GLU A 328 17.48 0.37 16.12
C GLU A 328 17.17 -0.73 17.13
N GLU A 329 16.61 -0.38 18.30
CA GLU A 329 16.44 -1.29 19.43
C GLU A 329 15.15 -2.11 19.38
N LEU A 330 14.14 -1.68 18.62
CA LEU A 330 12.81 -2.29 18.66
C LEU A 330 12.46 -3.07 17.39
N LEU A 331 12.65 -2.50 16.21
CA LEU A 331 12.09 -3.00 14.95
C LEU A 331 13.17 -3.27 13.89
N TRP A 332 13.25 -2.44 12.84
CA TRP A 332 14.05 -2.74 11.65
C TRP A 332 15.56 -2.83 11.92
N ASN A 333 16.09 -1.98 12.77
CA ASN A 333 17.52 -1.98 13.13
C ASN A 333 17.85 -2.86 14.35
N SER A 334 16.88 -3.65 14.84
CA SER A 334 17.12 -4.59 15.93
C SER A 334 18.27 -5.57 15.59
N PRO A 335 19.21 -5.82 16.50
CA PRO A 335 20.29 -6.79 16.30
C PRO A 335 19.76 -8.24 16.21
N ASP A 336 18.53 -8.49 16.63
CA ASP A 336 17.86 -9.79 16.56
C ASP A 336 17.05 -9.99 15.29
N ARG A 337 16.94 -8.97 14.42
CA ARG A 337 16.27 -9.09 13.13
C ARG A 337 16.96 -10.15 12.25
N GLY A 338 16.15 -10.98 11.62
CA GLY A 338 16.63 -12.10 10.82
C GLY A 338 16.79 -13.42 11.59
N LYS A 339 16.67 -13.46 12.93
CA LYS A 339 16.66 -14.71 13.70
C LYS A 339 15.38 -15.51 13.47
N VAL A 340 14.25 -14.87 13.30
CA VAL A 340 12.94 -15.47 13.02
C VAL A 340 12.31 -14.79 11.80
N PRO A 341 11.56 -15.52 10.95
CA PRO A 341 10.84 -14.91 9.84
C PRO A 341 9.73 -13.94 10.34
N ILE A 342 9.72 -12.74 9.78
CA ILE A 342 8.77 -11.69 10.12
C ILE A 342 8.13 -11.10 8.86
N GLY A 343 6.80 -11.00 8.86
CA GLY A 343 6.04 -10.24 7.88
C GLY A 343 5.91 -8.77 8.33
N TRP A 344 6.45 -7.86 7.54
CA TRP A 344 6.39 -6.42 7.77
C TRP A 344 5.28 -5.81 6.93
N THR A 345 4.25 -5.26 7.53
CA THR A 345 3.31 -4.45 6.75
C THR A 345 4.03 -3.26 6.15
N SER A 346 3.72 -2.96 4.91
CA SER A 346 4.30 -1.84 4.15
C SER A 346 3.26 -1.23 3.23
N SER A 347 3.23 0.08 3.15
CA SER A 347 2.39 0.77 2.20
C SER A 347 3.01 0.73 0.79
N PRO A 348 2.32 0.21 -0.23
CA PRO A 348 2.83 0.28 -1.59
C PRO A 348 2.91 1.71 -2.12
N ILE A 349 2.22 2.66 -1.47
CA ILE A 349 2.27 4.10 -1.77
C ILE A 349 3.62 4.71 -1.42
N LEU A 350 4.42 4.08 -0.56
CA LEU A 350 5.78 4.52 -0.28
C LEU A 350 6.62 4.61 -1.57
N LEU A 351 6.31 3.81 -2.60
CA LEU A 351 6.91 3.93 -3.94
C LEU A 351 6.69 5.32 -4.58
N ASP A 352 5.57 5.97 -4.28
CA ASP A 352 5.30 7.32 -4.77
C ASP A 352 5.85 8.39 -3.83
N ALA A 353 5.71 8.18 -2.52
CA ALA A 353 6.04 9.18 -1.49
C ALA A 353 7.54 9.26 -1.21
N ALA A 354 8.20 8.11 -1.14
CA ALA A 354 9.63 8.00 -0.81
C ALA A 354 10.23 6.70 -1.39
N PRO A 355 10.41 6.61 -2.71
CA PRO A 355 10.85 5.38 -3.37
C PRO A 355 12.18 4.86 -2.83
N GLN A 356 13.11 5.73 -2.46
CA GLN A 356 14.41 5.32 -1.92
C GLN A 356 14.35 4.85 -0.46
N MET A 357 13.34 5.28 0.33
CA MET A 357 13.08 4.64 1.63
C MET A 357 12.56 3.21 1.44
N MET A 358 11.62 2.98 0.51
CA MET A 358 11.20 1.62 0.16
C MET A 358 12.39 0.78 -0.30
N ASN A 359 13.25 1.35 -1.14
CA ASN A 359 14.45 0.68 -1.63
C ASN A 359 15.47 0.40 -0.51
N TYR A 360 15.57 1.28 0.49
CA TYR A 360 16.38 1.06 1.70
C TYR A 360 15.92 -0.19 2.45
N PHE A 361 14.63 -0.31 2.75
CA PHE A 361 14.07 -1.48 3.40
C PHE A 361 14.32 -2.76 2.58
N TYR A 362 14.14 -2.71 1.27
CA TYR A 362 14.41 -3.85 0.40
C TYR A 362 15.88 -4.27 0.37
N ARG A 363 16.81 -3.33 0.26
CA ARG A 363 18.26 -3.61 0.22
C ARG A 363 18.79 -4.14 1.55
N THR A 364 18.18 -3.74 2.66
CA THR A 364 18.61 -4.14 4.01
C THR A 364 17.83 -5.31 4.57
N ALA A 365 16.86 -5.85 3.82
CA ALA A 365 16.10 -7.03 4.19
C ALA A 365 16.99 -8.27 4.29
N THR A 366 16.76 -9.06 5.33
CA THR A 366 17.33 -10.41 5.46
C THR A 366 16.46 -11.43 4.72
N PRO A 367 16.93 -12.65 4.48
CA PRO A 367 16.08 -13.71 3.91
C PRO A 367 14.80 -14.01 4.73
N ASN A 368 14.80 -13.66 6.02
CA ASN A 368 13.68 -13.86 6.93
C ASN A 368 12.69 -12.68 6.97
N ASP A 369 12.98 -11.58 6.30
CA ASP A 369 12.06 -10.45 6.17
C ASP A 369 11.17 -10.62 4.94
N VAL A 370 9.85 -10.42 5.09
CA VAL A 370 8.91 -10.36 3.98
C VAL A 370 7.99 -9.15 4.13
N PHE A 371 7.83 -8.39 3.06
CA PHE A 371 6.90 -7.26 3.06
C PHE A 371 5.50 -7.71 2.63
N ILE A 372 4.50 -7.30 3.41
CA ILE A 372 3.09 -7.53 3.13
C ILE A 372 2.36 -6.19 3.04
N CYS A 373 1.39 -6.10 2.15
CA CYS A 373 0.63 -4.87 1.97
C CYS A 373 -0.33 -4.65 3.13
N GLY A 374 -0.21 -3.55 3.80
CA GLY A 374 -1.11 -3.18 4.92
C GLY A 374 -2.23 -2.26 4.53
N PRO A 375 -3.22 -2.14 5.43
CA PRO A 375 -4.61 -2.50 5.12
C PRO A 375 -5.30 -1.42 4.27
N SER A 376 -6.04 -1.80 3.22
CA SER A 376 -6.34 -3.14 2.71
C SER A 376 -5.94 -3.20 1.23
N GLY A 377 -4.75 -2.76 0.89
CA GLY A 377 -4.24 -2.64 -0.48
C GLY A 377 -3.52 -1.33 -0.74
N ALA A 378 -3.83 -0.64 -1.86
CA ALA A 378 -3.14 0.61 -2.25
C ALA A 378 -3.31 1.78 -1.27
N GLY A 379 -4.03 1.63 -0.16
CA GLY A 379 -4.18 2.61 0.90
C GLY A 379 -5.05 2.08 2.01
N TYR A 380 -5.13 2.81 3.11
CA TYR A 380 -5.90 2.40 4.28
C TYR A 380 -7.40 2.52 4.01
N THR A 381 -8.08 1.39 4.02
CA THR A 381 -9.52 1.30 3.74
C THR A 381 -10.19 0.22 4.59
N ALA A 382 -11.45 0.47 4.96
CA ALA A 382 -12.34 -0.57 5.45
C ALA A 382 -12.96 -1.30 4.24
N ALA A 383 -12.33 -2.37 3.81
CA ALA A 383 -12.65 -3.05 2.55
C ALA A 383 -14.12 -3.51 2.45
N GLY A 384 -14.75 -3.91 3.56
CA GLY A 384 -16.17 -4.25 3.61
C GLY A 384 -17.13 -3.08 3.37
N ASN A 385 -16.65 -1.85 3.48
CA ASN A 385 -17.45 -0.63 3.35
C ASN A 385 -17.45 -0.01 1.94
N TRP A 386 -16.69 -0.58 0.99
CA TRP A 386 -16.68 -0.05 -0.38
C TRP A 386 -18.06 -0.14 -1.03
N GLY A 387 -18.44 0.91 -1.75
CA GLY A 387 -19.77 1.10 -2.37
C GLY A 387 -20.11 0.13 -3.50
N GLY A 388 -19.92 -1.17 -3.28
CA GLY A 388 -20.27 -2.25 -4.18
C GLY A 388 -19.14 -2.74 -5.11
N ARG A 389 -19.45 -3.76 -5.91
CA ARG A 389 -18.48 -4.50 -6.74
C ARG A 389 -17.68 -3.62 -7.71
N ARG A 390 -18.29 -2.57 -8.25
CA ARG A 390 -17.59 -1.66 -9.18
C ARG A 390 -16.42 -0.95 -8.50
N MET A 391 -16.63 -0.47 -7.28
CA MET A 391 -15.59 0.24 -6.51
C MET A 391 -14.48 -0.71 -6.11
N ILE A 392 -14.83 -1.90 -5.58
CA ILE A 392 -13.83 -2.89 -5.18
C ILE A 392 -12.99 -3.38 -6.37
N ASN A 393 -13.58 -3.47 -7.56
CA ASN A 393 -12.84 -3.82 -8.78
C ASN A 393 -11.81 -2.74 -9.13
N ARG A 394 -12.21 -1.45 -9.13
CA ARG A 394 -11.29 -0.33 -9.41
C ARG A 394 -10.19 -0.23 -8.36
N TYR A 395 -10.54 -0.46 -7.09
CA TYR A 395 -9.57 -0.49 -6.01
C TYR A 395 -8.59 -1.65 -6.17
N GLY A 396 -9.06 -2.84 -6.54
CA GLY A 396 -8.21 -3.98 -6.86
C GLY A 396 -7.30 -3.72 -8.07
N GLU A 397 -7.79 -3.04 -9.11
CA GLU A 397 -6.97 -2.63 -10.26
C GLU A 397 -5.86 -1.65 -9.85
N LEU A 398 -6.18 -0.68 -9.00
CA LEU A 398 -5.18 0.25 -8.45
C LEU A 398 -4.15 -0.49 -7.58
N THR A 399 -4.59 -1.35 -6.67
CA THR A 399 -3.69 -2.17 -5.84
C THR A 399 -2.77 -3.05 -6.70
N ASN A 400 -3.31 -3.70 -7.74
CA ASN A 400 -2.52 -4.50 -8.67
C ASN A 400 -1.43 -3.68 -9.37
N SER A 401 -1.76 -2.44 -9.77
CA SER A 401 -0.77 -1.56 -10.42
C SER A 401 0.42 -1.22 -9.51
N TYR A 402 0.21 -1.19 -8.20
CA TYR A 402 1.30 -1.05 -7.23
C TYR A 402 2.04 -2.37 -7.03
N PHE A 403 1.35 -3.49 -6.91
CA PHE A 403 1.96 -4.81 -6.74
C PHE A 403 2.91 -5.16 -7.88
N GLU A 404 2.52 -4.86 -9.11
CA GLU A 404 3.35 -5.06 -10.28
C GLU A 404 4.66 -4.25 -10.26
N ARG A 405 4.69 -3.13 -9.52
CA ARG A 405 5.85 -2.24 -9.40
C ARG A 405 6.64 -2.42 -8.11
N THR A 406 6.02 -2.96 -7.05
CA THR A 406 6.66 -3.11 -5.74
C THR A 406 7.05 -4.55 -5.42
N GLY A 407 6.45 -5.54 -6.08
CA GLY A 407 6.66 -6.96 -5.78
C GLY A 407 5.86 -7.47 -4.58
N LEU A 408 5.02 -6.63 -3.95
CA LEU A 408 4.12 -7.07 -2.89
C LEU A 408 3.06 -8.02 -3.46
N ASP A 409 2.69 -9.05 -2.70
CA ASP A 409 1.78 -10.10 -3.15
C ASP A 409 0.88 -10.70 -2.05
N VAL A 410 1.04 -10.29 -0.79
CA VAL A 410 0.13 -10.60 0.31
C VAL A 410 -0.47 -9.30 0.84
N ILE A 411 -1.77 -9.32 1.18
CA ILE A 411 -2.49 -8.15 1.72
C ILE A 411 -3.05 -8.48 3.09
N THR A 412 -2.85 -7.61 4.07
CA THR A 412 -3.66 -7.60 5.28
C THR A 412 -4.92 -6.75 5.07
N ILE A 413 -6.06 -7.22 5.57
CA ILE A 413 -7.36 -6.58 5.41
C ILE A 413 -7.83 -6.06 6.78
N TRP A 414 -8.12 -4.76 6.86
CA TRP A 414 -8.76 -4.16 8.02
C TRP A 414 -10.27 -4.19 7.87
N GLY A 415 -10.95 -4.54 8.96
CA GLY A 415 -12.37 -4.85 8.91
C GLY A 415 -12.59 -6.25 8.31
N TRP A 416 -13.74 -6.47 7.73
CA TRP A 416 -14.13 -7.76 7.18
C TRP A 416 -14.34 -7.70 5.67
N MET A 417 -13.91 -8.76 4.97
CA MET A 417 -14.15 -8.93 3.54
C MET A 417 -14.79 -10.29 3.28
N VAL A 418 -16.09 -10.32 3.08
CA VAL A 418 -16.83 -11.58 2.80
C VAL A 418 -16.57 -12.11 1.40
N GLY A 419 -16.80 -13.40 1.21
CA GLY A 419 -16.49 -14.18 0.01
C GLY A 419 -16.76 -13.50 -1.33
N PRO A 420 -17.94 -12.88 -1.60
CA PRO A 420 -18.20 -12.18 -2.86
C PRO A 420 -17.28 -10.98 -3.12
N LEU A 421 -16.90 -10.22 -2.08
CA LEU A 421 -15.98 -9.10 -2.20
C LEU A 421 -14.54 -9.59 -2.37
N ALA A 422 -14.11 -10.56 -1.55
CA ALA A 422 -12.79 -11.18 -1.70
C ALA A 422 -12.61 -11.82 -3.09
N ASN A 423 -13.64 -12.47 -3.63
CA ASN A 423 -13.64 -13.00 -4.99
C ASN A 423 -13.55 -11.91 -6.06
N ALA A 424 -14.21 -10.76 -5.87
CA ALA A 424 -14.11 -9.65 -6.80
C ALA A 424 -12.73 -9.01 -6.74
N TYR A 425 -12.20 -8.82 -5.55
CA TYR A 425 -10.90 -8.19 -5.30
C TYR A 425 -9.76 -9.05 -5.84
N SER A 426 -9.68 -10.34 -5.48
CA SER A 426 -8.62 -11.26 -5.94
C SER A 426 -8.60 -11.47 -7.46
N LYS A 427 -9.74 -11.29 -8.15
CA LYS A 427 -9.78 -11.35 -9.62
C LYS A 427 -9.06 -10.18 -10.28
N LYS A 428 -8.89 -9.07 -9.58
CA LYS A 428 -8.24 -7.86 -10.08
C LYS A 428 -6.78 -7.77 -9.71
N ILE A 429 -6.30 -8.68 -8.85
CA ILE A 429 -4.91 -8.74 -8.40
C ILE A 429 -4.36 -10.16 -8.72
N PRO A 430 -3.99 -10.43 -9.96
CA PRO A 430 -3.59 -11.78 -10.39
C PRO A 430 -2.30 -12.29 -9.72
N SER A 431 -1.45 -11.40 -9.20
CA SER A 431 -0.23 -11.72 -8.45
C SER A 431 -0.49 -12.10 -6.99
N LEU A 432 -1.70 -11.88 -6.47
CA LEU A 432 -2.02 -12.05 -5.06
C LEU A 432 -1.82 -13.49 -4.59
N LEU A 433 -0.93 -13.71 -3.62
CA LEU A 433 -0.66 -14.99 -2.98
C LEU A 433 -1.61 -15.28 -1.82
N GLY A 434 -1.99 -14.26 -1.05
CA GLY A 434 -2.83 -14.43 0.13
C GLY A 434 -3.43 -13.15 0.66
N MET A 435 -4.46 -13.32 1.49
CA MET A 435 -5.07 -12.24 2.29
C MET A 435 -5.05 -12.65 3.75
N THR A 436 -4.63 -11.75 4.63
CA THR A 436 -4.83 -11.87 6.08
C THR A 436 -5.96 -10.96 6.52
N MET A 437 -6.70 -11.35 7.55
CA MET A 437 -7.82 -10.57 8.08
C MET A 437 -7.55 -10.21 9.53
N GLN A 438 -7.59 -8.91 9.85
CA GLN A 438 -7.37 -8.42 11.21
C GLN A 438 -8.60 -8.64 12.09
N ASP A 439 -9.79 -8.37 11.56
CA ASP A 439 -11.02 -8.52 12.35
C ASP A 439 -11.60 -9.92 12.24
N ARG A 440 -11.98 -10.44 13.39
CA ARG A 440 -12.56 -11.78 13.52
C ARG A 440 -13.99 -11.83 13.00
N VAL A 441 -14.20 -12.59 11.92
CA VAL A 441 -15.56 -12.90 11.46
C VAL A 441 -15.83 -14.41 11.48
N PHE A 442 -14.81 -15.25 11.16
CA PHE A 442 -14.94 -16.70 11.12
C PHE A 442 -13.60 -17.36 11.46
N SER A 443 -13.65 -18.56 12.00
CA SER A 443 -12.49 -19.29 12.53
C SER A 443 -11.82 -20.22 11.51
N ARG A 444 -11.84 -19.94 10.19
CA ARG A 444 -11.25 -20.89 9.21
C ARG A 444 -10.72 -20.21 7.96
N VAL A 445 -9.66 -20.81 7.42
CA VAL A 445 -9.15 -20.52 6.09
C VAL A 445 -10.22 -20.85 5.04
N TYR A 446 -10.45 -19.92 4.12
CA TYR A 446 -11.19 -20.22 2.89
C TYR A 446 -10.40 -19.75 1.66
N HIS A 447 -10.74 -20.27 0.49
CA HIS A 447 -10.13 -19.85 -0.76
C HIS A 447 -11.10 -19.06 -1.62
N THR A 448 -10.62 -17.99 -2.20
CA THR A 448 -11.37 -17.26 -3.22
C THR A 448 -11.56 -18.09 -4.49
N SER A 449 -12.43 -17.62 -5.40
CA SER A 449 -12.62 -18.26 -6.71
C SER A 449 -11.36 -18.24 -7.61
N THR A 450 -10.32 -17.51 -7.24
CA THR A 450 -8.99 -17.50 -7.88
C THR A 450 -7.95 -18.30 -7.11
N ASN A 451 -8.39 -19.11 -6.13
CA ASN A 451 -7.56 -19.94 -5.26
C ASN A 451 -6.62 -19.14 -4.33
N VAL A 452 -6.91 -17.89 -4.05
CA VAL A 452 -6.18 -17.10 -3.06
C VAL A 452 -6.68 -17.49 -1.67
N PRO A 453 -5.81 -17.94 -0.75
CA PRO A 453 -6.19 -18.24 0.62
C PRO A 453 -6.50 -16.95 1.37
N VAL A 454 -7.55 -16.98 2.19
CA VAL A 454 -7.92 -15.92 3.12
C VAL A 454 -7.79 -16.49 4.52
N VAL A 455 -6.89 -15.91 5.31
CA VAL A 455 -6.49 -16.42 6.62
C VAL A 455 -6.81 -15.38 7.68
N TRP A 456 -7.45 -15.81 8.77
CA TRP A 456 -7.60 -14.99 9.97
C TRP A 456 -6.44 -15.26 10.91
N PHE A 457 -6.02 -14.25 11.65
CA PHE A 457 -5.04 -14.44 12.70
C PHE A 457 -5.53 -15.47 13.73
N GLY A 458 -4.70 -16.47 14.04
CA GLY A 458 -5.04 -17.59 14.91
C GLY A 458 -5.95 -18.65 14.30
N SER A 459 -6.11 -18.73 13.00
CA SER A 459 -7.14 -19.52 12.33
C SER A 459 -6.90 -21.01 12.45
N ASP A 460 -6.74 -21.91 12.57
CA ASP A 460 -6.62 -23.40 12.68
C ASP A 460 -6.59 -23.91 14.13
N LEU A 461 -6.91 -23.06 15.09
CA LEU A 461 -6.98 -23.47 16.48
C LEU A 461 -8.37 -24.04 16.83
N PRO A 462 -8.47 -24.91 17.84
CA PRO A 462 -9.73 -25.45 18.31
C PRO A 462 -10.71 -24.37 18.75
N GLU A 463 -12.00 -24.70 18.71
CA GLU A 463 -13.07 -23.82 19.18
C GLU A 463 -12.80 -23.40 20.64
N GLY A 464 -12.83 -22.09 20.92
CA GLY A 464 -12.57 -21.54 22.26
C GLY A 464 -11.17 -20.98 22.50
N VAL A 465 -10.22 -21.12 21.54
CA VAL A 465 -8.92 -20.45 21.65
C VAL A 465 -9.09 -18.97 21.27
N PRO A 466 -8.66 -18.01 22.12
CA PRO A 466 -8.67 -16.60 21.78
C PRO A 466 -7.84 -16.35 20.52
N MET A 467 -8.37 -15.54 19.62
CA MET A 467 -7.70 -15.13 18.42
C MET A 467 -7.69 -13.62 18.39
N GLY A 468 -6.64 -13.01 17.90
CA GLY A 468 -6.67 -11.59 17.81
C GLY A 468 -5.37 -10.93 17.39
N TYR A 469 -5.49 -9.67 17.44
CA TYR A 469 -4.45 -8.69 17.39
C TYR A 469 -3.66 -8.81 18.71
N GLU A 470 -2.37 -9.10 18.62
CA GLU A 470 -1.57 -9.39 19.80
C GLU A 470 -0.86 -8.12 20.27
N PHE A 471 -1.05 -7.80 21.56
CA PHE A 471 -0.35 -6.71 22.22
C PHE A 471 0.92 -7.18 22.97
N GLY A 472 1.33 -8.39 22.73
CA GLY A 472 2.53 -8.98 23.35
C GLY A 472 2.65 -10.46 23.02
N THR A 473 3.76 -11.07 23.45
CA THR A 473 4.10 -12.45 23.09
C THR A 473 3.44 -13.52 23.97
N GLU A 474 2.93 -13.16 25.16
CA GLU A 474 2.35 -14.14 26.11
C GLU A 474 1.12 -14.85 25.56
N SER A 475 0.19 -14.11 24.94
CA SER A 475 -1.00 -14.69 24.33
C SER A 475 -0.67 -15.62 23.18
N THR A 476 0.28 -15.24 22.35
CA THR A 476 0.79 -16.09 21.27
C THR A 476 1.44 -17.34 21.79
N LEU A 477 2.30 -17.28 22.82
CA LEU A 477 2.88 -18.47 23.46
C LEU A 477 1.82 -19.40 24.02
N HIS A 478 0.81 -18.85 24.69
CA HIS A 478 -0.33 -19.62 25.18
C HIS A 478 -1.04 -20.36 24.03
N ASN A 479 -1.32 -19.67 22.93
CA ASN A 479 -2.00 -20.22 21.76
C ASN A 479 -1.15 -21.29 21.06
N LEU A 480 0.16 -21.10 20.95
CA LEU A 480 1.08 -22.09 20.38
C LEU A 480 1.15 -23.35 21.25
N ARG A 481 1.18 -23.23 22.59
CA ARG A 481 1.10 -24.38 23.51
C ARG A 481 -0.22 -25.16 23.36
N LEU A 482 -1.33 -24.44 23.11
CA LEU A 482 -2.61 -25.08 22.80
C LEU A 482 -2.56 -25.79 21.44
N ALA A 483 -1.99 -25.16 20.42
CA ALA A 483 -1.80 -25.77 19.10
C ALA A 483 -0.97 -27.07 19.21
N ALA A 484 0.11 -27.08 20.01
CA ALA A 484 0.93 -28.27 20.25
C ALA A 484 0.13 -29.42 20.85
N LYS A 485 -0.78 -29.15 21.80
CA LYS A 485 -1.65 -30.17 22.43
C LYS A 485 -2.62 -30.80 21.43
N HIS A 486 -2.99 -30.11 20.37
CA HIS A 486 -3.95 -30.55 19.36
C HIS A 486 -3.29 -30.93 18.04
N ALA A 487 -1.96 -30.89 17.94
CA ALA A 487 -1.22 -31.26 16.75
C ALA A 487 -1.46 -32.71 16.36
N LYS A 488 -1.72 -32.97 15.09
CA LYS A 488 -1.88 -34.29 14.51
C LYS A 488 -0.58 -34.69 13.84
N LYS A 489 -0.23 -36.03 13.95
CA LYS A 489 0.99 -36.52 13.36
C LYS A 489 0.94 -36.70 11.84
N ASP A 490 -0.25 -36.83 11.29
CA ASP A 490 -0.54 -37.13 9.88
C ASP A 490 -1.00 -35.90 9.06
N GLU A 491 -1.13 -34.73 9.70
CA GLU A 491 -1.50 -33.48 9.04
C GLU A 491 -0.61 -32.33 9.54
N PRO A 492 -0.29 -31.33 8.70
CA PRO A 492 0.28 -30.07 9.16
C PRO A 492 -0.80 -29.17 9.79
N ALA A 493 -0.38 -28.28 10.66
CA ALA A 493 -1.23 -27.19 11.18
C ALA A 493 -0.63 -25.83 10.82
N PHE A 494 -1.46 -24.78 10.83
CA PHE A 494 -1.09 -23.42 10.42
C PHE A 494 -1.55 -22.41 11.44
N TYR A 495 -0.62 -21.60 11.93
CA TYR A 495 -0.89 -20.53 12.89
C TYR A 495 -0.30 -19.20 12.40
N MET A 496 -1.09 -18.15 12.45
CA MET A 496 -0.64 -16.79 12.08
C MET A 496 -1.00 -15.81 13.18
N SER A 497 -0.05 -14.94 13.51
CA SER A 497 -0.24 -13.86 14.48
C SER A 497 0.17 -12.53 13.89
N GLN A 498 -0.46 -11.45 14.37
CA GLN A 498 -0.08 -10.08 14.06
C GLN A 498 0.13 -9.30 15.35
N PHE A 499 1.25 -8.62 15.44
CA PHE A 499 1.67 -7.83 16.59
C PHE A 499 1.55 -6.34 16.29
N VAL A 500 1.19 -5.59 17.31
CA VAL A 500 1.26 -4.13 17.27
C VAL A 500 2.74 -3.73 17.34
N SER A 501 3.17 -2.98 16.35
CA SER A 501 4.60 -2.70 16.14
C SER A 501 5.25 -1.83 17.22
N TRP A 502 4.48 -1.05 17.97
CA TRP A 502 5.00 -0.27 19.12
C TRP A 502 4.86 -0.97 20.47
N GLU A 503 4.27 -2.18 20.53
CA GLU A 503 4.06 -2.95 21.76
C GLU A 503 4.98 -4.16 21.87
N THR A 504 5.55 -4.62 20.77
CA THR A 504 6.35 -5.85 20.72
C THR A 504 7.62 -5.64 19.90
N SER A 505 8.77 -5.89 20.48
CA SER A 505 10.06 -5.80 19.79
C SER A 505 10.39 -7.06 19.00
N VAL A 506 11.31 -6.93 18.02
CA VAL A 506 11.89 -8.08 17.28
C VAL A 506 12.57 -9.07 18.23
N THR A 507 13.24 -8.56 19.28
CA THR A 507 13.89 -9.40 20.31
C THR A 507 12.87 -10.28 21.03
N GLU A 508 11.70 -9.76 21.39
CA GLU A 508 10.64 -10.55 22.02
C GLU A 508 10.08 -11.61 21.08
N LEU A 509 9.97 -11.33 19.79
CA LEU A 509 9.56 -12.34 18.80
C LEU A 509 10.60 -13.44 18.63
N ALA A 510 11.90 -13.12 18.64
CA ALA A 510 12.97 -14.10 18.61
C ALA A 510 12.94 -14.98 19.88
N GLN A 511 12.76 -14.39 21.06
CA GLN A 511 12.63 -15.12 22.34
C GLN A 511 11.38 -16.00 22.38
N LEU A 512 10.25 -15.56 21.81
CA LEU A 512 9.05 -16.37 21.65
C LEU A 512 9.36 -17.65 20.86
N ALA A 513 10.04 -17.52 19.72
CA ALA A 513 10.40 -18.65 18.88
C ALA A 513 11.35 -19.62 19.60
N GLU A 514 12.37 -19.11 20.27
CA GLU A 514 13.32 -19.90 21.08
C GLU A 514 12.60 -20.65 22.22
N THR A 515 11.68 -19.98 22.90
CA THR A 515 10.90 -20.54 24.02
C THR A 515 10.06 -21.73 23.55
N ILE A 516 9.26 -21.55 22.49
CA ILE A 516 8.35 -22.60 22.04
C ILE A 516 9.12 -23.77 21.39
N GLU A 517 10.24 -23.51 20.72
CA GLU A 517 11.12 -24.56 20.19
C GLU A 517 11.76 -25.39 21.32
N SER A 518 12.15 -24.75 22.41
CA SER A 518 12.71 -25.46 23.57
C SER A 518 11.67 -26.34 24.28
N GLU A 519 10.40 -25.91 24.31
CA GLU A 519 9.29 -26.66 24.93
C GLU A 519 8.82 -27.84 24.03
N TYR A 520 8.85 -27.66 22.72
CA TYR A 520 8.35 -28.65 21.74
C TYR A 520 9.34 -28.81 20.58
N PRO A 521 10.50 -29.41 20.80
CA PRO A 521 11.58 -29.50 19.83
C PRO A 521 11.12 -30.10 18.49
N GLY A 522 11.34 -29.38 17.41
CA GLY A 522 11.05 -29.82 16.05
C GLY A 522 9.57 -29.88 15.67
N LEU A 523 8.64 -29.41 16.53
CA LEU A 523 7.21 -29.37 16.19
C LEU A 523 6.84 -28.13 15.38
N PHE A 524 7.39 -26.98 15.75
CA PHE A 524 7.09 -25.71 15.12
C PHE A 524 8.08 -25.39 13.99
N GLU A 525 7.58 -24.71 12.97
CA GLU A 525 8.40 -24.19 11.89
C GLU A 525 7.95 -22.77 11.57
N PHE A 526 8.76 -21.78 11.97
CA PHE A 526 8.52 -20.38 11.68
C PHE A 526 8.85 -20.09 10.23
N VAL A 527 7.89 -19.52 9.49
CA VAL A 527 8.00 -19.31 8.05
C VAL A 527 7.61 -17.89 7.66
N ARG A 528 8.15 -17.41 6.56
CA ARG A 528 7.75 -16.18 5.91
C ARG A 528 6.26 -16.21 5.57
N THR A 529 5.59 -15.07 5.54
CA THR A 529 4.15 -14.98 5.24
C THR A 529 3.81 -15.44 3.82
N ASP A 530 4.65 -15.13 2.85
CA ASP A 530 4.52 -15.63 1.46
C ASP A 530 4.64 -17.16 1.40
N HIS A 531 5.64 -17.74 2.08
CA HIS A 531 5.80 -19.20 2.18
C HIS A 531 4.62 -19.87 2.90
N PHE A 532 4.11 -19.22 3.97
CA PHE A 532 2.92 -19.70 4.68
C PHE A 532 1.72 -19.85 3.73
N MET A 533 1.46 -18.84 2.89
CA MET A 533 0.37 -18.89 1.91
C MET A 533 0.59 -19.97 0.85
N MET A 534 1.83 -20.17 0.41
CA MET A 534 2.18 -21.22 -0.54
C MET A 534 2.02 -22.63 0.06
N LEU A 535 2.49 -22.85 1.30
CA LEU A 535 2.36 -24.14 2.02
C LEU A 535 0.89 -24.47 2.28
N LEU A 536 0.08 -23.47 2.64
CA LEU A 536 -1.35 -23.64 2.85
C LEU A 536 -2.08 -24.02 1.55
N ASN A 537 -1.71 -23.41 0.43
CA ASN A 537 -2.24 -23.78 -0.89
C ASN A 537 -1.80 -25.22 -1.27
N GLU A 538 -0.55 -25.55 -1.05
CA GLU A 538 -0.02 -26.90 -1.30
C GLU A 538 -0.77 -27.97 -0.50
N PHE A 539 -0.97 -27.74 0.80
CA PHE A 539 -1.73 -28.62 1.68
C PHE A 539 -3.19 -28.81 1.23
N THR A 540 -3.84 -27.73 0.84
CA THR A 540 -5.26 -27.77 0.44
C THR A 540 -5.46 -28.16 -1.03
N GLY A 541 -4.41 -28.58 -1.74
CA GLY A 541 -4.47 -28.96 -3.16
C GLY A 541 -4.80 -27.81 -4.09
N LYS A 542 -4.43 -26.57 -3.70
CA LYS A 542 -4.58 -25.36 -4.52
C LYS A 542 -3.25 -25.01 -5.19
N PRO A 543 -3.26 -24.23 -6.27
CA PRO A 543 -2.05 -23.82 -6.96
C PRO A 543 -1.13 -23.00 -6.07
N PHE A 544 0.14 -23.36 -6.03
CA PHE A 544 1.24 -22.62 -5.43
C PHE A 544 2.32 -22.36 -6.49
N GLN A 545 3.24 -21.43 -6.25
CA GLN A 545 4.34 -21.16 -7.18
C GLN A 545 5.36 -22.29 -7.12
N ALA A 546 5.22 -23.24 -8.03
CA ALA A 546 6.02 -24.46 -8.06
C ALA A 546 7.41 -24.25 -8.65
N SER A 547 7.62 -23.18 -9.42
CA SER A 547 8.91 -22.85 -10.04
C SER A 547 9.89 -22.12 -9.12
N LEU A 548 9.42 -21.58 -7.97
CA LEU A 548 10.25 -20.75 -7.11
C LEU A 548 11.51 -21.49 -6.65
N GLN A 549 12.68 -20.93 -6.94
CA GLN A 549 14.01 -21.44 -6.59
C GLN A 549 14.27 -22.88 -7.10
N GLN A 550 13.60 -23.30 -8.17
CA GLN A 550 13.81 -24.61 -8.77
C GLN A 550 15.05 -24.64 -9.67
N THR A 551 15.49 -25.83 -10.00
CA THR A 551 16.60 -26.04 -10.94
C THR A 551 16.22 -25.59 -12.34
N VAL A 552 17.02 -24.71 -12.93
CA VAL A 552 16.80 -24.16 -14.27
C VAL A 552 17.99 -24.42 -15.17
N THR A 553 17.70 -24.71 -16.43
CA THR A 553 18.66 -24.73 -17.53
C THR A 553 18.18 -23.83 -18.69
N ALA A 554 19.10 -23.37 -19.51
CA ALA A 554 18.79 -22.49 -20.64
C ALA A 554 19.61 -22.83 -21.87
N SER A 555 19.16 -22.38 -23.04
CA SER A 555 19.87 -22.54 -24.32
C SER A 555 21.18 -21.77 -24.37
N SER A 556 21.28 -20.66 -23.64
CA SER A 556 22.46 -19.82 -23.52
C SER A 556 22.43 -19.09 -22.17
N ASN A 557 23.54 -18.50 -21.75
CA ASN A 557 23.70 -17.77 -20.50
C ASN A 557 23.13 -18.49 -19.27
N ILE A 558 23.54 -19.77 -19.12
CA ILE A 558 23.01 -20.68 -18.08
C ILE A 558 23.29 -20.16 -16.67
N ALA A 559 24.36 -19.39 -16.47
CA ALA A 559 24.72 -18.84 -15.18
C ALA A 559 23.62 -17.93 -14.60
N ASP A 560 22.89 -17.20 -15.44
CA ASP A 560 21.83 -16.29 -15.02
C ASP A 560 20.42 -16.93 -15.09
N ALA A 561 20.31 -18.18 -15.52
CA ALA A 561 19.02 -18.83 -15.73
C ALA A 561 18.18 -18.89 -14.44
N ALA A 562 18.81 -19.11 -13.28
CA ALA A 562 18.15 -19.16 -11.98
C ALA A 562 17.46 -17.84 -11.60
N ASN A 563 17.94 -16.72 -12.11
CA ASN A 563 17.34 -15.40 -11.86
C ASN A 563 15.91 -15.25 -12.43
N ALA A 564 15.51 -16.15 -13.34
CA ALA A 564 14.16 -16.13 -13.89
C ALA A 564 13.13 -16.91 -13.05
N VAL A 565 13.53 -17.47 -11.90
CA VAL A 565 12.68 -18.20 -10.95
C VAL A 565 12.97 -17.84 -9.49
N ASP A 566 13.59 -16.72 -9.25
CA ASP A 566 14.00 -16.28 -7.90
C ASP A 566 12.93 -15.44 -7.18
N GLY A 567 11.76 -15.25 -7.80
CA GLY A 567 10.61 -14.56 -7.22
C GLY A 567 10.64 -13.04 -7.34
N THR A 568 11.72 -12.46 -7.91
CA THR A 568 11.80 -11.02 -8.13
C THR A 568 11.77 -10.65 -9.61
N PHE A 569 11.53 -9.39 -9.91
CA PHE A 569 11.70 -8.82 -11.26
C PHE A 569 12.95 -7.95 -11.38
N SER A 570 13.72 -7.81 -10.30
CA SER A 570 14.93 -6.98 -10.27
C SER A 570 16.14 -7.65 -10.86
N THR A 571 16.10 -8.98 -10.95
CA THR A 571 17.05 -9.85 -11.64
C THR A 571 16.37 -10.46 -12.86
N GLY A 572 17.09 -11.28 -13.62
CA GLY A 572 16.48 -11.98 -14.75
C GLY A 572 17.51 -12.74 -15.59
N TRP A 573 17.00 -13.52 -16.54
CA TRP A 573 17.78 -14.18 -17.56
C TRP A 573 17.73 -13.41 -18.88
N GLN A 574 18.89 -13.25 -19.50
CA GLN A 574 19.04 -12.70 -20.83
C GLN A 574 19.82 -13.69 -21.72
N ALA A 575 19.25 -14.06 -22.87
CA ALA A 575 19.91 -14.94 -23.82
C ALA A 575 21.06 -14.24 -24.56
N ASP A 576 22.00 -15.02 -25.11
CA ASP A 576 23.17 -14.51 -25.83
C ASP A 576 22.86 -14.02 -27.26
N GLY A 577 21.64 -14.15 -27.76
CA GLY A 577 21.29 -13.77 -29.11
C GLY A 577 19.80 -13.70 -29.40
N SER A 578 19.48 -13.28 -30.65
CA SER A 578 18.10 -13.05 -31.11
C SER A 578 17.44 -14.28 -31.77
N GLY A 579 18.15 -15.41 -31.89
CA GLY A 579 17.60 -16.66 -32.41
C GLY A 579 16.59 -17.31 -31.47
N GLU A 580 16.11 -18.48 -31.82
CA GLU A 580 15.27 -19.29 -30.94
C GLU A 580 16.02 -19.64 -29.65
N GLN A 581 15.47 -19.25 -28.52
CA GLN A 581 16.06 -19.43 -27.20
C GLN A 581 15.05 -20.09 -26.27
N TRP A 582 15.53 -20.83 -25.27
CA TRP A 582 14.65 -21.44 -24.30
C TRP A 582 15.22 -21.41 -22.87
N LEU A 583 14.31 -21.40 -21.91
CA LEU A 583 14.59 -21.56 -20.48
C LEU A 583 13.70 -22.68 -19.96
N GLN A 584 14.28 -23.66 -19.25
CA GLN A 584 13.63 -24.88 -18.80
C GLN A 584 13.75 -25.03 -17.29
N ILE A 585 12.64 -25.34 -16.64
CA ILE A 585 12.52 -25.56 -15.19
C ILE A 585 12.27 -27.04 -14.92
N ASP A 586 12.99 -27.63 -13.98
CA ASP A 586 12.66 -28.93 -13.36
C ASP A 586 11.86 -28.66 -12.08
N LEU A 587 10.59 -28.97 -12.05
CA LEU A 587 9.72 -28.78 -10.87
C LEU A 587 9.98 -29.78 -9.76
N GLY A 588 10.98 -30.69 -9.94
CA GLY A 588 11.35 -31.74 -8.99
C GLY A 588 10.46 -32.98 -9.06
N GLU A 589 9.18 -32.80 -9.31
CA GLU A 589 8.17 -33.87 -9.44
C GLU A 589 7.11 -33.53 -10.50
N SER A 590 6.27 -34.51 -10.82
CA SER A 590 5.15 -34.27 -11.75
C SER A 590 4.00 -33.59 -11.03
N LEU A 591 3.70 -32.35 -11.40
CA LEU A 591 2.64 -31.52 -10.83
C LEU A 591 1.58 -31.17 -11.88
N LYS A 592 0.36 -30.90 -11.44
CA LYS A 592 -0.74 -30.44 -12.28
C LYS A 592 -0.62 -28.94 -12.52
N LEU A 593 -0.23 -28.55 -13.72
CA LEU A 593 -0.06 -27.16 -14.11
C LEU A 593 -1.41 -26.45 -14.18
N GLU A 594 -1.47 -25.17 -13.72
CA GLU A 594 -2.69 -24.37 -13.67
C GLU A 594 -2.55 -23.03 -14.42
N ARG A 595 -1.43 -22.33 -14.24
CA ARG A 595 -1.16 -21.01 -14.85
C ARG A 595 0.33 -20.68 -14.80
N TYR A 596 0.70 -19.66 -15.57
CA TYR A 596 2.02 -19.02 -15.39
C TYR A 596 1.91 -17.50 -15.40
N VAL A 597 2.95 -16.87 -14.86
CA VAL A 597 3.20 -15.43 -14.93
C VAL A 597 4.56 -15.23 -15.59
N LEU A 598 4.61 -14.41 -16.62
CA LEU A 598 5.86 -13.99 -17.25
C LEU A 598 6.06 -12.51 -17.01
N LYS A 599 7.18 -12.14 -16.38
CA LYS A 599 7.60 -10.74 -16.23
C LYS A 599 8.73 -10.48 -17.22
N ASN A 600 8.53 -9.50 -18.09
CA ASN A 600 9.43 -9.13 -19.19
C ASN A 600 10.41 -8.02 -18.77
N ALA A 601 11.37 -7.70 -19.64
CA ALA A 601 12.44 -6.71 -19.43
C ALA A 601 11.95 -5.36 -18.89
N SER A 602 10.83 -4.85 -19.35
CA SER A 602 10.32 -3.54 -18.94
C SER A 602 9.80 -3.50 -17.50
N THR A 603 9.61 -4.65 -16.82
CA THR A 603 9.29 -4.67 -15.40
C THR A 603 10.46 -4.19 -14.54
N ASN A 604 11.69 -4.33 -15.01
CA ASN A 604 12.92 -3.82 -14.38
C ASN A 604 13.42 -2.51 -15.02
N GLY A 605 12.55 -1.76 -15.68
CA GLY A 605 12.87 -0.44 -16.23
C GLY A 605 13.50 -0.42 -17.63
N ALA A 606 13.63 -1.56 -18.32
CA ALA A 606 14.05 -1.58 -19.71
C ALA A 606 12.96 -0.99 -20.64
N ASP A 607 13.35 -0.62 -21.86
CA ASP A 607 12.40 -0.16 -22.86
C ASP A 607 11.39 -1.28 -23.21
N ALA A 608 10.13 -0.95 -23.37
CA ALA A 608 9.07 -1.91 -23.69
C ALA A 608 9.30 -2.67 -25.01
N LYS A 609 10.14 -2.13 -25.92
CA LYS A 609 10.56 -2.85 -27.14
C LYS A 609 11.40 -4.09 -26.85
N GLU A 610 12.10 -4.14 -25.70
CA GLU A 610 12.89 -5.29 -25.24
C GLU A 610 12.04 -6.41 -24.63
N ASN A 611 10.73 -6.22 -24.46
CA ASN A 611 9.83 -7.27 -24.00
C ASN A 611 9.73 -8.42 -24.99
N THR A 612 9.81 -9.64 -24.52
CA THR A 612 9.61 -10.84 -25.32
C THR A 612 8.25 -10.82 -26.01
N ARG A 613 8.23 -10.97 -27.33
CA ARG A 613 7.04 -10.80 -28.20
C ARG A 613 6.29 -12.09 -28.47
N ALA A 614 7.01 -13.21 -28.68
CA ALA A 614 6.35 -14.47 -28.97
C ALA A 614 7.09 -15.65 -28.33
N TRP A 615 6.31 -16.61 -27.82
CA TRP A 615 6.84 -17.82 -27.20
C TRP A 615 5.85 -18.97 -27.21
N GLN A 616 6.35 -20.15 -26.89
CA GLN A 616 5.57 -21.33 -26.60
C GLN A 616 5.89 -21.84 -25.18
N ILE A 617 4.88 -22.32 -24.48
CA ILE A 617 5.07 -23.10 -23.27
C ILE A 617 5.02 -24.58 -23.64
N GLN A 618 6.09 -25.29 -23.31
CA GLN A 618 6.27 -26.69 -23.62
C GLN A 618 6.48 -27.50 -22.35
N VAL A 619 6.03 -28.74 -22.34
CA VAL A 619 6.18 -29.68 -21.21
C VAL A 619 6.81 -30.99 -21.67
N SER A 620 7.58 -31.60 -20.76
CA SER A 620 8.15 -32.92 -20.95
C SER A 620 8.10 -33.71 -19.64
N LYS A 621 8.18 -35.02 -19.72
CA LYS A 621 8.27 -35.91 -18.57
C LYS A 621 9.72 -36.13 -18.09
N ASN A 622 10.69 -36.09 -19.01
CA ASN A 622 12.10 -36.38 -18.73
C ASN A 622 13.06 -35.20 -18.92
N GLY A 623 12.57 -34.08 -19.46
CA GLY A 623 13.37 -32.87 -19.67
C GLY A 623 14.31 -32.87 -20.86
N THR A 624 14.41 -33.99 -21.59
CA THR A 624 15.32 -34.16 -22.72
C THR A 624 14.59 -34.22 -24.06
N ASP A 625 13.51 -34.96 -24.13
CA ASP A 625 12.71 -35.19 -25.34
C ASP A 625 11.20 -35.19 -25.04
N GLY A 626 10.38 -35.53 -26.04
CA GLY A 626 8.93 -35.62 -25.91
C GLY A 626 8.25 -34.30 -25.57
N TRP A 627 8.85 -33.18 -25.93
CA TRP A 627 8.30 -31.87 -25.69
C TRP A 627 6.97 -31.65 -26.40
N LYS A 628 5.96 -31.26 -25.63
CA LYS A 628 4.63 -30.93 -26.13
C LYS A 628 4.29 -29.47 -25.84
N THR A 629 3.95 -28.71 -26.86
CA THR A 629 3.44 -27.33 -26.71
C THR A 629 2.03 -27.37 -26.12
N ILE A 630 1.80 -26.60 -25.02
CA ILE A 630 0.52 -26.50 -24.33
C ILE A 630 -0.07 -25.09 -24.34
N ASP A 631 0.77 -24.07 -24.61
CA ASP A 631 0.33 -22.70 -24.86
C ASP A 631 1.23 -22.00 -25.87
N THR A 632 0.67 -21.04 -26.62
CA THR A 632 1.40 -20.26 -27.63
C THR A 632 0.95 -18.81 -27.56
N VAL A 633 1.91 -17.92 -27.44
CA VAL A 633 1.74 -16.47 -27.59
C VAL A 633 2.44 -16.04 -28.86
N LYS A 634 1.68 -15.48 -29.80
CA LYS A 634 2.21 -15.05 -31.12
C LYS A 634 2.64 -13.59 -31.13
N GLU A 635 2.02 -12.77 -30.27
CA GLU A 635 2.30 -11.35 -30.16
C GLU A 635 2.00 -10.89 -28.73
N ASN A 636 2.95 -10.19 -28.13
CA ASN A 636 2.85 -9.61 -26.79
C ASN A 636 3.43 -8.20 -26.77
N ASP A 637 2.73 -7.29 -26.12
CA ASP A 637 3.15 -5.91 -25.84
C ASP A 637 3.22 -5.59 -24.35
N LYS A 638 2.89 -6.56 -23.49
CA LYS A 638 2.76 -6.35 -22.03
C LYS A 638 4.06 -6.61 -21.28
N ALA A 639 4.31 -5.82 -20.26
CA ALA A 639 5.38 -6.05 -19.31
C ALA A 639 5.17 -7.34 -18.49
N ILE A 640 3.93 -7.57 -18.04
CA ILE A 640 3.56 -8.75 -17.25
C ILE A 640 2.41 -9.48 -17.92
N VAL A 641 2.56 -10.80 -18.05
CA VAL A 641 1.59 -11.67 -18.73
C VAL A 641 1.11 -12.74 -17.77
N TYR A 642 -0.20 -12.77 -17.52
CA TYR A 642 -0.88 -13.78 -16.72
C TYR A 642 -1.68 -14.70 -17.63
N ARG A 643 -1.37 -16.01 -17.66
CA ARG A 643 -2.07 -16.95 -18.52
C ARG A 643 -2.41 -18.26 -17.80
N LYS A 644 -3.64 -18.72 -18.01
CA LYS A 644 -4.05 -20.04 -17.58
C LYS A 644 -3.47 -21.09 -18.54
N LEU A 645 -3.10 -22.24 -18.01
CA LEU A 645 -2.66 -23.39 -18.76
C LEU A 645 -3.77 -24.46 -18.83
N PRO A 646 -3.80 -25.30 -19.87
CA PRO A 646 -4.54 -26.54 -19.84
C PRO A 646 -4.05 -27.39 -18.69
N LYS A 647 -4.96 -28.04 -17.93
CA LYS A 647 -4.58 -28.95 -16.86
C LYS A 647 -3.75 -30.08 -17.44
N THR A 648 -2.46 -30.06 -17.17
CA THR A 648 -1.46 -30.99 -17.72
C THR A 648 -0.51 -31.38 -16.60
N ASP A 649 -0.28 -32.65 -16.43
CA ASP A 649 0.71 -33.19 -15.49
C ASP A 649 2.08 -33.13 -16.15
N ALA A 650 3.05 -32.47 -15.51
CA ALA A 650 4.40 -32.35 -16.01
C ALA A 650 5.40 -32.10 -14.87
N ARG A 651 6.62 -32.62 -15.04
CA ARG A 651 7.77 -32.30 -14.20
C ARG A 651 8.61 -31.19 -14.82
N TYR A 652 8.80 -31.22 -16.14
CA TYR A 652 9.62 -30.21 -16.84
C TYR A 652 8.73 -29.25 -17.62
N VAL A 653 8.98 -27.95 -17.42
CA VAL A 653 8.29 -26.88 -18.11
C VAL A 653 9.33 -26.02 -18.82
N ARG A 654 9.11 -25.70 -20.09
CA ARG A 654 10.02 -24.89 -20.88
C ARG A 654 9.27 -23.73 -21.54
N ILE A 655 9.83 -22.52 -21.45
CA ILE A 655 9.45 -21.43 -22.34
C ILE A 655 10.41 -21.43 -23.52
N LEU A 656 9.88 -21.56 -24.71
CA LEU A 656 10.60 -21.46 -25.97
C LEU A 656 10.27 -20.12 -26.60
N VAL A 657 11.24 -19.22 -26.62
CA VAL A 657 11.09 -17.87 -27.19
C VAL A 657 11.30 -17.94 -28.70
N THR A 658 10.29 -17.58 -29.46
CA THR A 658 10.33 -17.57 -30.93
C THR A 658 10.47 -16.17 -31.53
N ASN A 659 10.20 -15.13 -30.72
CA ASN A 659 10.48 -13.74 -31.05
C ASN A 659 10.87 -12.98 -29.76
N PRO A 660 12.13 -12.57 -29.62
CA PRO A 660 12.59 -11.88 -28.41
C PRO A 660 12.06 -10.42 -28.29
N GLY A 661 11.59 -9.81 -29.38
CA GLY A 661 11.20 -8.40 -29.41
C GLY A 661 12.41 -7.49 -29.66
N GLY A 662 13.37 -7.49 -28.73
CA GLY A 662 14.64 -6.74 -28.82
C GLY A 662 15.78 -7.56 -29.42
N SER A 663 17.01 -7.23 -29.04
CA SER A 663 18.23 -7.88 -29.52
C SER A 663 18.43 -9.30 -28.99
N ALA A 664 17.84 -9.61 -27.81
CA ALA A 664 17.90 -10.91 -27.14
C ALA A 664 16.63 -11.15 -26.34
N ALA A 665 16.33 -12.43 -26.05
CA ALA A 665 15.25 -12.78 -25.13
C ALA A 665 15.63 -12.35 -23.71
N GLN A 666 14.72 -11.66 -23.03
CA GLN A 666 14.88 -11.20 -21.65
C GLN A 666 13.65 -11.59 -20.83
N ILE A 667 13.88 -12.34 -19.75
CA ILE A 667 12.84 -12.80 -18.83
C ILE A 667 13.28 -12.47 -17.41
N GLN A 668 12.54 -11.58 -16.76
CA GLN A 668 12.81 -11.21 -15.35
C GLN A 668 12.25 -12.27 -14.40
N GLU A 669 11.07 -12.83 -14.70
CA GLU A 669 10.50 -13.91 -13.88
C GLU A 669 9.60 -14.80 -14.75
N PHE A 670 9.76 -16.11 -14.62
CA PHE A 670 8.88 -17.13 -15.19
C PHE A 670 8.28 -17.98 -14.08
N ALA A 671 7.24 -17.46 -13.44
CA ALA A 671 6.55 -18.14 -12.35
C ALA A 671 5.52 -19.13 -12.88
N VAL A 672 5.71 -20.42 -12.56
CA VAL A 672 4.78 -21.49 -12.89
C VAL A 672 4.01 -21.91 -11.64
N TYR A 673 2.69 -21.89 -11.73
CA TYR A 673 1.79 -22.30 -10.65
C TYR A 673 1.19 -23.66 -10.96
N ALA A 674 1.32 -24.56 -10.01
CA ALA A 674 0.84 -25.93 -10.11
C ALA A 674 0.24 -26.41 -8.79
N SER A 675 -0.56 -27.46 -8.84
CA SER A 675 -1.15 -28.11 -7.66
C SER A 675 -0.72 -29.56 -7.56
N ARG A 676 -0.63 -30.04 -6.32
CA ARG A 676 -0.57 -31.48 -6.01
C ARG A 676 -1.98 -32.04 -5.90
N GLU A 677 -2.15 -33.33 -6.05
CA GLU A 677 -3.38 -33.97 -5.62
C GLU A 677 -3.52 -33.82 -4.11
N SER A 678 -4.66 -33.26 -3.68
CA SER A 678 -4.91 -33.00 -2.27
C SER A 678 -4.89 -34.32 -1.49
N SER A 679 -4.08 -34.38 -0.44
CA SER A 679 -4.15 -35.48 0.56
C SER A 679 -5.40 -35.34 1.46
N VAL A 680 -6.06 -34.19 1.43
CA VAL A 680 -7.26 -33.91 2.23
C VAL A 680 -8.50 -34.44 1.51
N HIS A 681 -8.87 -35.67 1.81
CA HIS A 681 -10.19 -36.22 1.48
C HIS A 681 -11.24 -35.63 2.44
N GLN A 682 -11.68 -34.41 2.19
CA GLN A 682 -12.86 -33.88 2.91
C GLN A 682 -14.08 -34.74 2.55
N THR A 683 -14.60 -35.44 3.53
CA THR A 683 -15.86 -36.18 3.39
C THR A 683 -17.02 -35.21 3.11
N LEU A 684 -18.07 -35.70 2.46
CA LEU A 684 -19.28 -34.91 2.23
C LEU A 684 -19.85 -34.36 3.55
N GLY A 685 -19.71 -35.12 4.65
CA GLY A 685 -20.11 -34.71 5.99
C GLY A 685 -19.33 -33.51 6.52
N GLU A 686 -18.01 -33.48 6.33
CA GLU A 686 -17.17 -32.34 6.72
C GLU A 686 -17.47 -31.10 5.89
N ARG A 687 -17.73 -31.23 4.58
CA ARG A 687 -18.16 -30.12 3.72
C ARG A 687 -19.51 -29.56 4.14
N LEU A 688 -20.45 -30.42 4.51
CA LEU A 688 -21.76 -30.03 5.02
C LEU A 688 -21.64 -29.39 6.40
N SER A 689 -20.82 -29.93 7.29
CA SER A 689 -20.54 -29.33 8.60
C SER A 689 -19.92 -27.94 8.46
N MET A 690 -18.94 -27.76 7.55
CA MET A 690 -18.36 -26.46 7.23
C MET A 690 -19.41 -25.48 6.68
N PHE A 691 -20.29 -25.94 5.78
CA PHE A 691 -21.37 -25.14 5.24
C PHE A 691 -22.32 -24.65 6.36
N TRP A 692 -22.73 -25.55 7.25
CA TRP A 692 -23.65 -25.24 8.36
C TRP A 692 -22.97 -24.35 9.41
N ASN A 693 -21.69 -24.52 9.71
CA ASN A 693 -20.95 -23.66 10.63
C ASN A 693 -20.78 -22.25 10.04
N ASN A 694 -20.47 -22.15 8.75
CA ASN A 694 -20.40 -20.86 8.06
C ASN A 694 -21.77 -20.17 8.00
N LEU A 695 -22.85 -20.94 7.79
CA LEU A 695 -24.21 -20.42 7.79
C LEU A 695 -24.63 -19.93 9.19
N LYS A 696 -24.32 -20.70 10.25
CA LYS A 696 -24.57 -20.29 11.64
C LYS A 696 -23.79 -19.01 11.99
N ALA A 697 -22.52 -18.93 11.59
CA ALA A 697 -21.70 -17.74 11.79
C ALA A 697 -22.24 -16.53 11.01
N MET A 698 -22.68 -16.71 9.76
CA MET A 698 -23.40 -15.66 9.02
C MET A 698 -24.67 -15.19 9.74
N ILE A 699 -25.45 -16.12 10.25
CA ILE A 699 -26.70 -15.81 10.98
C ILE A 699 -26.42 -15.10 12.30
N SER A 700 -25.35 -15.43 13.01
CA SER A 700 -24.97 -14.77 14.27
C SER A 700 -24.47 -13.33 14.07
N ILE A 701 -23.96 -13.01 12.88
CA ILE A 701 -23.49 -11.66 12.51
C ILE A 701 -24.61 -10.83 11.88
N PHE A 702 -25.65 -11.50 11.35
CA PHE A 702 -26.77 -10.83 10.72
C PHE A 702 -27.40 -9.71 11.57
N PRO A 703 -27.54 -9.84 12.91
CA PRO A 703 -28.03 -8.75 13.76
C PRO A 703 -27.11 -7.53 13.79
N SER A 704 -25.78 -7.71 13.82
CA SER A 704 -24.83 -6.59 13.83
C SER A 704 -24.69 -5.96 12.43
N ILE A 705 -24.72 -6.75 11.37
CA ILE A 705 -24.79 -6.24 9.99
C ILE A 705 -26.11 -5.53 9.75
N LEU A 706 -27.23 -6.12 10.19
CA LEU A 706 -28.56 -5.52 10.07
C LEU A 706 -28.66 -4.24 10.92
N PHE A 707 -28.07 -4.22 12.12
CA PHE A 707 -28.03 -3.04 12.98
C PHE A 707 -27.16 -1.93 12.38
N SER A 708 -26.00 -2.25 11.80
CA SER A 708 -25.18 -1.32 11.04
C SER A 708 -25.89 -0.82 9.78
N TYR A 709 -26.59 -1.71 9.08
CA TYR A 709 -27.37 -1.37 7.87
C TYR A 709 -28.63 -0.54 8.21
N LEU A 710 -29.33 -0.87 9.28
CA LEU A 710 -30.49 -0.11 9.78
C LEU A 710 -30.07 1.26 10.35
N ASN A 711 -28.92 1.37 11.00
CA ASN A 711 -28.36 2.66 11.38
C ASN A 711 -27.96 3.48 10.15
N SER A 712 -27.41 2.84 9.12
CA SER A 712 -27.13 3.50 7.82
C SER A 712 -28.43 3.92 7.10
N LEU A 713 -29.49 3.12 7.18
CA LEU A 713 -30.82 3.46 6.66
C LEU A 713 -31.53 4.53 7.50
N ARG A 714 -31.43 4.49 8.84
CA ARG A 714 -31.93 5.58 9.69
C ARG A 714 -31.29 6.93 9.34
N LEU A 715 -30.02 6.95 8.96
CA LEU A 715 -29.35 8.16 8.47
C LEU A 715 -29.81 8.59 7.08
N LEU A 716 -30.45 7.68 6.29
CA LEU A 716 -31.06 8.00 5.00
C LEU A 716 -32.51 8.54 5.11
N PHE A 717 -33.20 8.28 6.23
CA PHE A 717 -34.56 8.74 6.48
C PHE A 717 -34.65 9.99 7.37
N TYR A 718 -33.53 10.56 7.79
CA TYR A 718 -33.45 11.91 8.37
C TYR A 718 -32.98 12.93 7.32
N PHE A 719 -33.72 12.95 6.20
CA PHE A 719 -33.72 14.02 5.22
C PHE A 719 -35.08 14.72 5.25
#